data_b77090451505caf3d708fd49a872a7e1
#
_entry.id   b77090451505caf3d708fd49a872a7e1
#
_cell.length_a   1.000
_cell.length_b   1.000
_cell.length_c   1.000
_cell.angle_alpha   90.00
_cell.angle_beta   90.00
_cell.angle_gamma   90.00
#
_symmetry.space_group_name_H-M   'P 1'
#
loop_
_entity.id
_entity.type
_entity.pdbx_description
1 polymer ?
#
loop_
_entity_poly.entity_id
_entity_poly.type
_entity_poly.pdbx_seq_one_letter_code
_entity_poly.pdbx_strand_id
1 'polypeptide(L)'
;MTNEEFRRDILAGIPDNLPEPREYDRSVNHAPRRKDILSEAEKELALKNALRYFPEHQHSTLAPEFARELREYGRIYMYRLRPDYPMYARPIGEYPAKCKQAAAIMAMIQNNLDPRVAQHPHELITYGGNGAVFQNWAQYRLTMKYLATMTEQQTLVMYSGHPLGLFPSHKDAPRVIVTNGMVIPNYSSQDNWERFNALGVSQYGQMTAGSYMYIGPQGIVHGTTITVMNAARKQLKARGIEPSRENMGGMLFVSAGLGGMSGAQPKAGVISGVVSVIAEINPLAARKRYDQGWVDELHDDLDELIPRIRKACRDKEAVSLAYQGNVVDLWERLAAEDIKVDLGSDQTSLHNPWAGGYYPVGYSYEESREMMAAEPERFRECVRASLRRHAAAIGRLADRGMYFFDYGNAFLLEASRAGADVLAADGKFRYPSYVQDIMGPMFFDSGFGPFRWVCMSQDPSDLALTDEIAANVLKEIRAEAPEEIRGQMDDNIHWIEEASRNNLVVGSQARILYADCEGRTKIALEFNKAIREGRLKAPVVLGRDHHDVSGTDSPYRETSNIYDGSAFTADMAVQNVIGDSFRGATWVSLHNGGGVGWGEVINGGFGMVIDGSEDADRHISEMLLWDVNNGIARRSWARNEAAVKAIRREMERTPLLQVTLPNEADNSLIKKALEHKD
;
A
#
# COMPACT_ATOMS: atom_id res chain seq x y z
N MET A 1 28.62 14.42 -3.86
CA MET A 1 28.46 13.97 -5.27
C MET A 1 27.78 15.06 -6.05
N THR A 2 28.35 15.48 -7.16
CA THR A 2 27.77 16.45 -8.09
C THR A 2 26.66 15.80 -8.92
N ASN A 3 25.82 16.61 -9.57
CA ASN A 3 24.79 16.08 -10.47
C ASN A 3 25.39 15.32 -11.67
N GLU A 4 26.56 15.74 -12.13
CA GLU A 4 27.27 15.08 -13.23
C GLU A 4 27.79 13.68 -12.83
N GLU A 5 28.31 13.54 -11.61
CA GLU A 5 28.70 12.23 -11.07
C GLU A 5 27.50 11.30 -10.90
N PHE A 6 26.38 11.82 -10.39
CA PHE A 6 25.13 11.07 -10.28
C PHE A 6 24.67 10.55 -11.65
N ARG A 7 24.61 11.41 -12.66
CA ARG A 7 24.21 11.04 -14.02
C ARG A 7 25.13 9.98 -14.62
N ARG A 8 26.45 10.13 -14.40
CA ARG A 8 27.44 9.17 -14.89
C ARG A 8 27.30 7.80 -14.22
N ASP A 9 27.08 7.74 -12.90
CA ASP A 9 26.88 6.47 -12.19
C ASP A 9 25.65 5.71 -12.69
N ILE A 10 24.53 6.42 -12.92
CA ILE A 10 23.34 5.82 -13.50
C ILE A 10 23.60 5.24 -14.90
N LEU A 11 24.25 6.01 -15.77
CA LEU A 11 24.56 5.58 -17.14
C LEU A 11 25.54 4.40 -17.18
N ALA A 12 26.43 4.30 -16.20
CA ALA A 12 27.33 3.16 -16.07
C ALA A 12 26.53 1.86 -15.75
N GLY A 13 25.48 1.93 -14.93
CA GLY A 13 24.72 0.76 -14.48
C GLY A 13 25.56 -0.12 -13.56
N ILE A 14 25.71 -1.41 -13.88
CA ILE A 14 26.63 -2.30 -13.18
C ILE A 14 28.06 -1.88 -13.59
N PRO A 15 28.93 -1.48 -12.64
CA PRO A 15 30.24 -0.96 -12.96
C PRO A 15 31.20 -2.08 -13.40
N ASP A 16 32.01 -1.79 -14.42
CA ASP A 16 33.07 -2.72 -14.87
C ASP A 16 34.11 -3.00 -13.80
N ASN A 17 34.47 -1.96 -13.02
CA ASN A 17 35.30 -2.09 -11.82
C ASN A 17 34.39 -2.19 -10.60
N LEU A 18 34.48 -3.32 -9.89
CA LEU A 18 33.67 -3.55 -8.69
C LEU A 18 34.02 -2.50 -7.60
N PRO A 19 33.00 -1.87 -6.98
CA PRO A 19 33.23 -1.04 -5.79
C PRO A 19 33.83 -1.87 -4.64
N GLU A 20 34.40 -1.20 -3.64
CA GLU A 20 34.83 -1.88 -2.43
C GLU A 20 33.65 -2.55 -1.70
N PRO A 21 33.88 -3.68 -1.02
CA PRO A 21 32.85 -4.29 -0.17
C PRO A 21 32.32 -3.32 0.86
N ARG A 22 31.01 -3.35 1.10
CA ARG A 22 30.38 -2.49 2.11
C ARG A 22 30.31 -3.18 3.46
N GLU A 23 30.59 -2.43 4.51
CA GLU A 23 30.34 -2.88 5.86
C GLU A 23 28.84 -2.82 6.20
N TYR A 24 28.43 -3.67 7.14
CA TYR A 24 27.08 -3.68 7.67
C TYR A 24 26.84 -2.46 8.57
N ASP A 25 25.96 -1.57 8.15
CA ASP A 25 25.65 -0.33 8.87
C ASP A 25 24.56 -0.56 9.93
N ARG A 26 24.96 -0.70 11.19
CA ARG A 26 24.05 -0.95 12.32
C ARG A 26 23.12 0.23 12.65
N SER A 27 23.35 1.41 12.09
CA SER A 27 22.50 2.59 12.31
C SER A 27 21.22 2.57 11.46
N VAL A 28 21.14 1.67 10.47
CA VAL A 28 20.00 1.53 9.56
C VAL A 28 19.07 0.43 10.04
N ASN A 29 17.76 0.64 9.84
CA ASN A 29 16.75 -0.39 10.11
C ASN A 29 16.81 -1.47 9.01
N HIS A 30 17.52 -2.55 9.29
CA HIS A 30 17.69 -3.69 8.38
C HIS A 30 16.51 -4.66 8.41
N ALA A 31 16.24 -5.30 7.29
CA ALA A 31 15.31 -6.41 7.21
C ALA A 31 15.73 -7.57 8.12
N PRO A 32 14.77 -8.31 8.69
CA PRO A 32 15.08 -9.50 9.45
C PRO A 32 15.83 -10.53 8.60
N ARG A 33 16.78 -11.25 9.22
CA ARG A 33 17.43 -12.38 8.58
C ARG A 33 16.40 -13.47 8.27
N ARG A 34 16.48 -14.03 7.08
CA ARG A 34 15.59 -15.11 6.65
C ARG A 34 16.26 -16.46 6.92
N LYS A 35 15.42 -17.48 7.14
CA LYS A 35 15.90 -18.86 7.28
C LYS A 35 16.56 -19.32 5.97
N ASP A 36 17.64 -20.07 6.09
CA ASP A 36 18.19 -20.86 4.98
C ASP A 36 17.25 -22.04 4.69
N ILE A 37 16.56 -22.00 3.56
CA ILE A 37 15.55 -22.99 3.16
C ILE A 37 15.95 -23.76 1.89
N LEU A 38 17.08 -23.37 1.29
CA LEU A 38 17.55 -23.96 0.05
C LEU A 38 18.40 -25.22 0.32
N SER A 39 18.18 -26.27 -0.47
CA SER A 39 19.11 -27.39 -0.56
C SER A 39 20.46 -26.95 -1.15
N GLU A 40 21.52 -27.75 -1.00
CA GLU A 40 22.84 -27.41 -1.56
C GLU A 40 22.80 -27.20 -3.08
N ALA A 41 22.06 -28.02 -3.81
CA ALA A 41 21.88 -27.84 -5.25
C ALA A 41 21.14 -26.53 -5.60
N GLU A 42 20.20 -26.11 -4.76
CA GLU A 42 19.48 -24.85 -4.94
C GLU A 42 20.33 -23.63 -4.56
N LYS A 43 21.25 -23.75 -3.58
CA LYS A 43 22.23 -22.71 -3.29
C LYS A 43 23.17 -22.47 -4.47
N GLU A 44 23.63 -23.54 -5.12
CA GLU A 44 24.40 -23.42 -6.37
C GLU A 44 23.58 -22.69 -7.45
N LEU A 45 22.30 -23.02 -7.59
CA LEU A 45 21.41 -22.37 -8.56
C LEU A 45 21.19 -20.88 -8.20
N ALA A 46 20.99 -20.55 -6.93
CA ALA A 46 20.85 -19.16 -6.45
C ALA A 46 22.12 -18.34 -6.77
N LEU A 47 23.31 -18.92 -6.56
CA LEU A 47 24.57 -18.26 -6.91
C LEU A 47 24.71 -18.06 -8.43
N LYS A 48 24.36 -19.06 -9.25
CA LYS A 48 24.33 -18.90 -10.71
C LYS A 48 23.38 -17.80 -11.15
N ASN A 49 22.19 -17.72 -10.53
CA ASN A 49 21.21 -16.67 -10.78
C ASN A 49 21.73 -15.28 -10.38
N ALA A 50 22.50 -15.19 -9.31
CA ALA A 50 23.11 -13.92 -8.88
C ALA A 50 24.28 -13.52 -9.79
N LEU A 51 25.13 -14.45 -10.16
CA LEU A 51 26.31 -14.18 -10.98
C LEU A 51 26.00 -13.87 -12.45
N ARG A 52 24.82 -14.23 -12.95
CA ARG A 52 24.42 -13.94 -14.36
C ARG A 52 24.37 -12.46 -14.72
N TYR A 53 24.40 -11.55 -13.74
CA TYR A 53 24.46 -10.11 -13.97
C TYR A 53 25.87 -9.61 -14.30
N PHE A 54 26.91 -10.45 -14.14
CA PHE A 54 28.31 -10.05 -14.15
C PHE A 54 29.11 -10.81 -15.18
N PRO A 55 30.14 -10.19 -15.77
CA PRO A 55 31.08 -10.90 -16.64
C PRO A 55 31.90 -11.91 -15.85
N GLU A 56 32.34 -12.99 -16.52
CA GLU A 56 33.00 -14.13 -15.91
C GLU A 56 34.20 -13.77 -15.03
N HIS A 57 35.00 -12.78 -15.43
CA HIS A 57 36.21 -12.37 -14.68
C HIS A 57 35.90 -11.80 -13.28
N GLN A 58 34.67 -11.40 -13.01
CA GLN A 58 34.23 -10.91 -11.68
C GLN A 58 33.69 -12.03 -10.80
N HIS A 59 33.38 -13.20 -11.34
CA HIS A 59 32.72 -14.29 -10.61
C HIS A 59 33.55 -14.81 -9.44
N SER A 60 34.90 -14.91 -9.59
CA SER A 60 35.78 -15.37 -8.51
C SER A 60 35.77 -14.45 -7.27
N THR A 61 35.52 -13.17 -7.47
CA THR A 61 35.37 -12.17 -6.39
C THR A 61 33.99 -12.20 -5.77
N LEU A 62 32.94 -12.28 -6.61
CA LEU A 62 31.55 -12.12 -6.18
C LEU A 62 30.94 -13.41 -5.60
N ALA A 63 31.31 -14.58 -6.09
CA ALA A 63 30.72 -15.84 -5.64
C ALA A 63 30.89 -16.10 -4.13
N PRO A 64 32.07 -15.91 -3.51
CA PRO A 64 32.23 -16.05 -2.05
C PRO A 64 31.41 -15.02 -1.27
N GLU A 65 31.28 -13.80 -1.79
CA GLU A 65 30.51 -12.73 -1.18
C GLU A 65 29.01 -13.04 -1.19
N PHE A 66 28.47 -13.41 -2.33
CA PHE A 66 27.05 -13.77 -2.45
C PHE A 66 26.70 -15.06 -1.68
N ALA A 67 27.63 -16.03 -1.61
CA ALA A 67 27.45 -17.19 -0.75
C ALA A 67 27.39 -16.82 0.73
N ARG A 68 28.17 -15.80 1.16
CA ARG A 68 28.10 -15.27 2.52
C ARG A 68 26.78 -14.57 2.76
N GLU A 69 26.32 -13.67 1.87
CA GLU A 69 25.03 -13.00 2.00
C GLU A 69 23.87 -14.02 2.10
N LEU A 70 23.89 -15.06 1.27
CA LEU A 70 22.87 -16.12 1.29
C LEU A 70 22.85 -16.85 2.64
N ARG A 71 24.02 -17.18 3.22
CA ARG A 71 24.10 -17.82 4.54
C ARG A 71 23.69 -16.90 5.68
N GLU A 72 24.07 -15.61 5.63
CA GLU A 72 23.84 -14.66 6.71
C GLU A 72 22.42 -14.10 6.70
N TYR A 73 21.86 -13.82 5.53
CA TYR A 73 20.58 -13.14 5.37
C TYR A 73 19.48 -14.01 4.78
N GLY A 74 19.81 -15.20 4.26
CA GLY A 74 18.90 -16.07 3.50
C GLY A 74 18.54 -15.47 2.13
N ARG A 75 19.21 -14.41 1.70
CA ARG A 75 19.01 -13.69 0.44
C ARG A 75 20.30 -13.11 -0.06
N ILE A 76 20.38 -12.83 -1.38
CA ILE A 76 21.53 -12.17 -2.01
C ILE A 76 21.12 -10.77 -2.41
N TYR A 77 21.45 -9.78 -1.59
CA TYR A 77 21.12 -8.37 -1.82
C TYR A 77 22.13 -7.63 -2.68
N MET A 78 23.35 -8.17 -2.82
CA MET A 78 24.48 -7.54 -3.55
C MET A 78 24.83 -6.15 -2.99
N TYR A 79 24.99 -6.05 -1.68
CA TYR A 79 25.22 -4.77 -0.96
C TYR A 79 26.37 -3.95 -1.53
N ARG A 80 27.43 -4.60 -2.04
CA ARG A 80 28.57 -3.95 -2.70
C ARG A 80 28.11 -2.97 -3.79
N LEU A 81 27.05 -3.30 -4.51
CA LEU A 81 26.54 -2.51 -5.65
C LEU A 81 25.62 -1.36 -5.25
N ARG A 82 25.30 -1.18 -3.97
CA ARG A 82 24.51 -0.05 -3.52
C ARG A 82 25.20 1.24 -3.94
N PRO A 83 24.50 2.21 -4.60
CA PRO A 83 25.11 3.47 -4.98
C PRO A 83 25.61 4.30 -3.79
N ASP A 84 26.56 5.19 -4.06
CA ASP A 84 27.09 6.12 -3.06
C ASP A 84 26.26 7.39 -2.92
N TYR A 85 25.42 7.68 -3.92
CA TYR A 85 24.53 8.83 -3.84
C TYR A 85 23.34 8.57 -2.91
N PRO A 86 22.84 9.62 -2.24
CA PRO A 86 21.67 9.49 -1.38
C PRO A 86 20.41 9.20 -2.20
N MET A 87 19.59 8.27 -1.71
CA MET A 87 18.31 7.88 -2.32
C MET A 87 17.23 8.87 -1.92
N TYR A 88 16.76 9.66 -2.88
CA TYR A 88 15.58 10.50 -2.79
C TYR A 88 15.18 10.94 -4.21
N ALA A 89 13.90 11.27 -4.42
CA ALA A 89 13.46 11.82 -5.70
C ALA A 89 14.02 13.23 -5.92
N ARG A 90 14.78 13.40 -7.00
CA ARG A 90 15.31 14.68 -7.45
C ARG A 90 14.33 15.37 -8.39
N PRO A 91 14.47 16.69 -8.61
CA PRO A 91 13.81 17.34 -9.72
C PRO A 91 14.06 16.60 -11.04
N ILE A 92 13.01 16.45 -11.84
CA ILE A 92 13.03 15.59 -13.04
C ILE A 92 14.18 15.90 -14.02
N GLY A 93 14.59 17.17 -14.12
CA GLY A 93 15.69 17.61 -15.00
C GLY A 93 17.08 17.14 -14.59
N GLU A 94 17.24 16.59 -13.38
CA GLU A 94 18.54 16.08 -12.92
C GLU A 94 18.84 14.67 -13.46
N TYR A 95 17.82 13.92 -13.88
CA TYR A 95 17.98 12.55 -14.37
C TYR A 95 18.55 12.50 -15.79
N PRO A 96 19.45 11.52 -16.11
CA PRO A 96 20.06 11.38 -17.44
C PRO A 96 19.14 10.61 -18.41
N ALA A 97 17.84 10.90 -18.43
CA ALA A 97 16.88 10.18 -19.27
C ALA A 97 16.66 10.91 -20.61
N LYS A 98 16.35 10.14 -21.67
CA LYS A 98 16.04 10.68 -23.00
C LYS A 98 14.60 11.14 -23.15
N CYS A 99 13.70 10.70 -22.27
CA CYS A 99 12.30 11.13 -22.23
C CYS A 99 11.84 11.43 -20.81
N LYS A 100 10.87 12.34 -20.67
CA LYS A 100 10.32 12.77 -19.39
C LYS A 100 9.71 11.62 -18.59
N GLN A 101 9.06 10.70 -19.28
CA GLN A 101 8.41 9.52 -18.69
C GLN A 101 9.43 8.64 -17.96
N ALA A 102 10.55 8.33 -18.59
CA ALA A 102 11.62 7.54 -17.97
C ALA A 102 12.24 8.27 -16.77
N ALA A 103 12.48 9.60 -16.89
CA ALA A 103 12.99 10.40 -15.77
C ALA A 103 12.03 10.38 -14.57
N ALA A 104 10.73 10.49 -14.81
CA ALA A 104 9.71 10.42 -13.76
C ALA A 104 9.70 9.06 -13.07
N ILE A 105 9.78 7.94 -13.81
CA ILE A 105 9.88 6.59 -13.25
C ILE A 105 11.14 6.45 -12.38
N MET A 106 12.30 6.97 -12.85
CA MET A 106 13.54 6.97 -12.06
C MET A 106 13.37 7.72 -10.73
N ALA A 107 12.70 8.89 -10.75
CA ALA A 107 12.42 9.66 -9.54
C ALA A 107 11.52 8.88 -8.57
N MET A 108 10.48 8.22 -9.07
CA MET A 108 9.57 7.42 -8.25
C MET A 108 10.26 6.18 -7.65
N ILE A 109 11.14 5.50 -8.39
CA ILE A 109 11.97 4.40 -7.86
C ILE A 109 12.84 4.92 -6.71
N GLN A 110 13.50 6.05 -6.86
CA GLN A 110 14.35 6.62 -5.80
C GLN A 110 13.54 7.11 -4.61
N ASN A 111 12.33 7.65 -4.81
CA ASN A 111 11.43 7.97 -3.71
C ASN A 111 11.05 6.73 -2.89
N ASN A 112 10.78 5.60 -3.55
CA ASN A 112 10.46 4.35 -2.86
C ASN A 112 11.63 3.81 -2.00
N LEU A 113 12.86 4.20 -2.33
CA LEU A 113 14.08 3.80 -1.62
C LEU A 113 14.66 4.89 -0.70
N ASP A 114 14.03 6.07 -0.64
CA ASP A 114 14.40 7.14 0.28
C ASP A 114 14.34 6.63 1.73
N PRO A 115 15.40 6.77 2.54
CA PRO A 115 15.41 6.29 3.94
C PRO A 115 14.29 6.91 4.82
N ARG A 116 13.76 8.07 4.43
CA ARG A 116 12.60 8.68 5.10
C ARG A 116 11.32 7.91 4.80
N VAL A 117 11.23 7.29 3.63
CA VAL A 117 10.07 6.57 3.08
C VAL A 117 10.19 5.07 3.33
N ALA A 118 11.27 4.44 2.87
CA ALA A 118 11.50 3.01 2.94
C ALA A 118 11.65 2.47 4.35
N GLN A 119 11.15 1.26 4.57
CA GLN A 119 11.28 0.53 5.83
C GLN A 119 12.69 -0.05 6.00
N HIS A 120 13.21 -0.71 4.97
CA HIS A 120 14.54 -1.32 4.95
C HIS A 120 15.26 -0.92 3.64
N PRO A 121 15.77 0.32 3.55
CA PRO A 121 16.29 0.86 2.29
C PRO A 121 17.50 0.11 1.75
N HIS A 122 18.33 -0.49 2.61
CA HIS A 122 19.49 -1.27 2.18
C HIS A 122 19.12 -2.62 1.56
N GLU A 123 17.99 -3.19 1.94
CA GLU A 123 17.41 -4.42 1.39
C GLU A 123 16.34 -4.14 0.32
N LEU A 124 16.23 -2.89 -0.15
CA LEU A 124 15.30 -2.48 -1.22
C LEU A 124 13.82 -2.71 -0.85
N ILE A 125 13.50 -2.76 0.44
CA ILE A 125 12.16 -3.00 0.97
C ILE A 125 11.51 -1.67 1.35
N THR A 126 10.39 -1.37 0.74
CA THR A 126 9.67 -0.11 0.95
C THR A 126 8.77 -0.20 2.18
N TYR A 127 7.91 -1.21 2.29
CA TYR A 127 7.02 -1.41 3.45
C TYR A 127 6.56 -2.87 3.59
N GLY A 128 5.82 -3.15 4.67
CA GLY A 128 5.21 -4.46 4.92
C GLY A 128 6.21 -5.58 5.21
N GLY A 129 7.41 -5.23 5.66
CA GLY A 129 8.47 -6.17 6.03
C GLY A 129 9.13 -6.90 4.86
N ASN A 130 8.49 -6.94 3.69
CA ASN A 130 8.94 -7.72 2.53
C ASN A 130 8.53 -7.13 1.17
N GLY A 131 7.76 -6.04 1.14
CA GLY A 131 7.33 -5.37 -0.09
C GLY A 131 8.50 -4.66 -0.77
N ALA A 132 9.09 -5.32 -1.78
CA ALA A 132 10.34 -4.91 -2.40
C ALA A 132 10.11 -4.15 -3.72
N VAL A 133 11.01 -3.21 -4.00
CA VAL A 133 11.14 -2.56 -5.32
C VAL A 133 11.95 -3.46 -6.25
N PHE A 134 13.06 -4.00 -5.75
CA PHE A 134 13.97 -4.96 -6.42
C PHE A 134 14.42 -6.02 -5.42
N GLN A 135 14.93 -7.14 -5.91
CA GLN A 135 15.50 -8.18 -5.07
C GLN A 135 16.95 -7.88 -4.67
N ASN A 136 17.70 -7.16 -5.50
CA ASN A 136 19.11 -6.85 -5.29
C ASN A 136 19.54 -5.56 -6.01
N TRP A 137 20.70 -5.04 -5.64
CA TRP A 137 21.22 -3.78 -6.16
C TRP A 137 21.68 -3.84 -7.61
N ALA A 138 22.01 -5.01 -8.17
CA ALA A 138 22.28 -5.13 -9.60
C ALA A 138 21.02 -4.85 -10.44
N GLN A 139 19.88 -5.34 -10.00
CA GLN A 139 18.59 -5.05 -10.66
C GLN A 139 18.27 -3.55 -10.65
N TYR A 140 18.47 -2.87 -9.53
CA TYR A 140 18.31 -1.41 -9.45
C TYR A 140 19.20 -0.69 -10.47
N ARG A 141 20.53 -0.98 -10.45
CA ARG A 141 21.48 -0.33 -11.35
C ARG A 141 21.16 -0.55 -12.82
N LEU A 142 20.81 -1.78 -13.18
CA LEU A 142 20.49 -2.15 -14.56
C LEU A 142 19.17 -1.49 -15.00
N THR A 143 18.16 -1.44 -14.14
CA THR A 143 16.88 -0.76 -14.43
C THR A 143 17.09 0.74 -14.65
N MET A 144 17.86 1.40 -13.78
CA MET A 144 18.15 2.84 -13.91
C MET A 144 18.90 3.14 -15.21
N LYS A 145 19.84 2.29 -15.61
CA LYS A 145 20.55 2.39 -16.90
C LYS A 145 19.60 2.22 -18.08
N TYR A 146 18.69 1.23 -18.06
CA TYR A 146 17.71 1.06 -19.13
C TYR A 146 16.79 2.27 -19.26
N LEU A 147 16.28 2.79 -18.14
CA LEU A 147 15.46 4.00 -18.12
C LEU A 147 16.21 5.21 -18.65
N ALA A 148 17.51 5.35 -18.33
CA ALA A 148 18.34 6.45 -18.83
C ALA A 148 18.58 6.39 -20.33
N THR A 149 18.63 5.19 -20.90
CA THR A 149 19.00 4.98 -22.31
C THR A 149 17.81 4.77 -23.24
N MET A 150 16.66 4.37 -22.72
CA MET A 150 15.45 4.08 -23.51
C MET A 150 14.92 5.31 -24.22
N THR A 151 14.21 5.06 -25.31
CA THR A 151 13.45 6.05 -26.08
C THR A 151 11.95 5.89 -25.87
N GLU A 152 11.15 6.82 -26.37
CA GLU A 152 9.68 6.73 -26.34
C GLU A 152 9.13 5.56 -27.19
N GLN A 153 9.96 4.95 -28.02
CA GLN A 153 9.60 3.78 -28.85
C GLN A 153 10.06 2.46 -28.26
N GLN A 154 10.25 2.41 -26.94
CA GLN A 154 10.66 1.20 -26.24
C GLN A 154 9.87 1.01 -24.97
N THR A 155 9.67 -0.25 -24.60
CA THR A 155 9.11 -0.69 -23.32
C THR A 155 10.13 -1.53 -22.57
N LEU A 156 10.39 -1.21 -21.32
CA LEU A 156 11.18 -2.01 -20.40
C LEU A 156 10.26 -3.07 -19.78
N VAL A 157 10.64 -4.34 -19.92
CA VAL A 157 9.92 -5.48 -19.33
C VAL A 157 10.61 -5.92 -18.05
N MET A 158 9.84 -6.03 -16.96
CA MET A 158 10.32 -6.34 -15.61
C MET A 158 9.64 -7.59 -15.06
N TYR A 159 10.43 -8.61 -14.70
CA TYR A 159 9.96 -9.84 -14.05
C TYR A 159 10.48 -9.92 -12.62
N SER A 160 9.61 -9.68 -11.62
CA SER A 160 9.99 -9.77 -10.20
C SER A 160 11.28 -9.01 -9.87
N GLY A 161 11.35 -7.73 -10.28
CA GLY A 161 12.49 -6.85 -10.12
C GLY A 161 13.61 -7.01 -11.16
N HIS A 162 13.64 -8.11 -11.90
CA HIS A 162 14.65 -8.35 -12.93
C HIS A 162 14.28 -7.60 -14.22
N PRO A 163 15.10 -6.65 -14.69
CA PRO A 163 14.91 -5.98 -15.99
C PRO A 163 15.31 -6.92 -17.12
N LEU A 164 14.30 -7.51 -17.76
CA LEU A 164 14.51 -8.49 -18.84
C LEU A 164 15.12 -7.84 -20.08
N GLY A 165 14.70 -6.61 -20.40
CA GLY A 165 15.24 -5.83 -21.50
C GLY A 165 14.28 -4.79 -22.07
N LEU A 166 14.81 -4.00 -23.01
CA LEU A 166 14.06 -3.02 -23.79
C LEU A 166 13.52 -3.65 -25.06
N PHE A 167 12.23 -3.55 -25.29
CA PHE A 167 11.56 -4.07 -26.48
C PHE A 167 11.01 -2.92 -27.32
N PRO A 168 11.03 -3.04 -28.66
CA PRO A 168 10.39 -2.06 -29.55
C PRO A 168 8.92 -1.87 -29.21
N SER A 169 8.45 -0.63 -29.21
CA SER A 169 7.09 -0.25 -28.86
C SER A 169 6.71 1.07 -29.58
N HIS A 170 5.74 1.80 -29.05
CA HIS A 170 5.30 3.10 -29.56
C HIS A 170 5.01 4.08 -28.41
N LYS A 171 4.87 5.35 -28.72
CA LYS A 171 4.75 6.42 -27.70
C LYS A 171 3.54 6.26 -26.76
N ASP A 172 2.45 5.65 -27.21
CA ASP A 172 1.24 5.46 -26.41
C ASP A 172 1.27 4.17 -25.55
N ALA A 173 2.26 3.27 -25.76
CA ALA A 173 2.44 2.09 -24.96
C ALA A 173 3.14 2.40 -23.64
N PRO A 174 2.98 1.58 -22.58
CA PRO A 174 3.72 1.76 -21.35
C PRO A 174 5.23 1.74 -21.55
N ARG A 175 5.93 2.65 -20.87
CA ARG A 175 7.41 2.65 -20.82
C ARG A 175 7.95 1.50 -19.99
N VAL A 176 7.18 1.04 -18.98
CA VAL A 176 7.54 -0.11 -18.14
C VAL A 176 6.33 -0.99 -17.90
N ILE A 177 6.52 -2.29 -18.02
CA ILE A 177 5.56 -3.32 -17.61
C ILE A 177 6.20 -4.16 -16.52
N VAL A 178 5.56 -4.23 -15.35
CA VAL A 178 6.05 -4.94 -14.17
C VAL A 178 5.12 -6.08 -13.79
N THR A 179 5.69 -7.26 -13.57
CA THR A 179 4.99 -8.35 -12.89
C THR A 179 5.79 -8.82 -11.69
N ASN A 180 5.13 -9.04 -10.55
CA ASN A 180 5.77 -9.51 -9.33
C ASN A 180 4.99 -10.67 -8.73
N GLY A 181 5.70 -11.71 -8.27
CA GLY A 181 5.12 -12.82 -7.52
C GLY A 181 4.09 -13.66 -8.29
N MET A 182 4.07 -13.59 -9.62
CA MET A 182 3.08 -14.28 -10.46
C MET A 182 3.37 -15.78 -10.54
N VAL A 183 3.28 -16.45 -9.39
CA VAL A 183 3.49 -17.89 -9.28
C VAL A 183 2.23 -18.62 -9.75
N ILE A 184 2.42 -19.72 -10.51
CA ILE A 184 1.32 -20.56 -10.99
C ILE A 184 0.52 -21.09 -9.80
N PRO A 185 -0.84 -21.05 -9.80
CA PRO A 185 -1.68 -21.28 -8.63
C PRO A 185 -1.34 -22.55 -7.83
N ASN A 186 -1.12 -23.68 -8.47
CA ASN A 186 -0.81 -24.93 -7.78
C ASN A 186 0.56 -24.93 -7.05
N TYR A 187 1.40 -23.94 -7.31
CA TYR A 187 2.72 -23.77 -6.69
C TYR A 187 2.77 -22.51 -5.79
N SER A 188 1.65 -21.84 -5.61
CA SER A 188 1.49 -20.60 -4.84
C SER A 188 1.30 -20.91 -3.36
N SER A 189 2.30 -21.52 -2.73
CA SER A 189 2.36 -21.71 -1.28
C SER A 189 3.38 -20.80 -0.65
N GLN A 190 3.23 -20.50 0.65
CA GLN A 190 4.17 -19.67 1.40
C GLN A 190 5.61 -20.19 1.30
N ASP A 191 5.80 -21.50 1.45
CA ASP A 191 7.14 -22.12 1.38
C ASP A 191 7.76 -22.00 -0.01
N ASN A 192 6.97 -22.18 -1.08
CA ASN A 192 7.45 -22.01 -2.45
C ASN A 192 7.82 -20.56 -2.73
N TRP A 193 7.09 -19.59 -2.24
CA TRP A 193 7.44 -18.18 -2.45
C TRP A 193 8.72 -17.78 -1.75
N GLU A 194 8.91 -18.19 -0.50
CA GLU A 194 10.17 -17.98 0.21
C GLU A 194 11.34 -18.64 -0.55
N ARG A 195 11.12 -19.84 -1.06
CA ARG A 195 12.10 -20.57 -1.87
C ARG A 195 12.42 -19.85 -3.19
N PHE A 196 11.41 -19.42 -3.95
CA PHE A 196 11.60 -18.72 -5.22
C PHE A 196 12.25 -17.34 -5.02
N ASN A 197 11.97 -16.69 -3.91
CA ASN A 197 12.62 -15.44 -3.55
C ASN A 197 14.11 -15.68 -3.19
N ALA A 198 14.43 -16.72 -2.43
CA ALA A 198 15.80 -17.08 -2.10
C ALA A 198 16.61 -17.49 -3.33
N LEU A 199 15.98 -18.15 -4.32
CA LEU A 199 16.58 -18.46 -5.62
C LEU A 199 16.79 -17.20 -6.51
N GLY A 200 16.24 -16.05 -6.15
CA GLY A 200 16.32 -14.81 -6.93
C GLY A 200 15.49 -14.84 -8.22
N VAL A 201 14.36 -15.57 -8.24
CA VAL A 201 13.50 -15.70 -9.43
C VAL A 201 12.09 -15.14 -9.25
N SER A 202 11.66 -14.86 -8.02
CA SER A 202 10.39 -14.21 -7.73
C SER A 202 10.52 -13.23 -6.56
N GLN A 203 9.73 -12.17 -6.55
CA GLN A 203 9.70 -11.23 -5.45
C GLN A 203 8.27 -10.89 -5.05
N TYR A 204 8.10 -10.52 -3.79
CA TYR A 204 6.88 -9.95 -3.26
C TYR A 204 6.83 -8.44 -3.52
N GLY A 205 6.28 -8.06 -4.65
CA GLY A 205 6.09 -6.67 -5.04
C GLY A 205 4.79 -6.10 -4.46
N GLN A 206 4.68 -6.00 -3.15
CA GLN A 206 3.46 -5.61 -2.47
C GLN A 206 2.92 -4.26 -2.97
N MET A 207 1.77 -4.28 -3.65
CA MET A 207 0.99 -3.12 -4.08
C MET A 207 1.89 -1.97 -4.61
N THR A 208 1.76 -0.75 -4.08
CA THR A 208 2.50 0.43 -4.53
C THR A 208 4.01 0.38 -4.31
N ALA A 209 4.53 -0.50 -3.43
CA ALA A 209 5.97 -0.74 -3.33
C ALA A 209 6.52 -1.34 -4.63
N GLY A 210 5.86 -2.37 -5.16
CA GLY A 210 6.28 -3.05 -6.38
C GLY A 210 5.97 -2.29 -7.67
N SER A 211 5.13 -1.25 -7.62
CA SER A 211 4.77 -0.41 -8.77
C SER A 211 5.46 0.95 -8.77
N TYR A 212 6.36 1.21 -7.84
CA TYR A 212 7.06 2.50 -7.69
C TYR A 212 6.15 3.70 -7.34
N MET A 213 4.91 3.44 -6.90
CA MET A 213 3.90 4.47 -6.60
C MET A 213 3.71 4.75 -5.11
N TYR A 214 4.54 4.20 -4.22
CA TYR A 214 4.48 4.50 -2.80
C TYR A 214 5.00 5.90 -2.51
N ILE A 215 4.20 6.71 -1.84
CA ILE A 215 4.50 8.12 -1.51
C ILE A 215 4.69 8.35 0.00
N GLY A 216 5.07 7.31 0.72
CA GLY A 216 5.19 7.33 2.18
C GLY A 216 3.83 7.12 2.88
N PRO A 217 3.77 7.28 4.21
CA PRO A 217 2.54 7.08 4.98
C PRO A 217 1.42 8.04 4.58
N GLN A 218 1.72 9.16 3.93
CA GLN A 218 0.70 10.06 3.37
C GLN A 218 -0.21 9.38 2.35
N GLY A 219 0.27 8.33 1.66
CA GLY A 219 -0.48 7.60 0.65
C GLY A 219 -1.70 6.84 1.19
N ILE A 220 -1.74 6.55 2.48
CA ILE A 220 -2.87 5.85 3.12
C ILE A 220 -3.59 6.71 4.16
N VAL A 221 -3.00 7.84 4.59
CA VAL A 221 -3.53 8.61 5.71
C VAL A 221 -4.94 9.11 5.46
N HIS A 222 -5.29 9.49 4.24
CA HIS A 222 -6.64 9.94 3.93
C HIS A 222 -7.66 8.80 4.02
N GLY A 223 -7.35 7.65 3.40
CA GLY A 223 -8.20 6.45 3.52
C GLY A 223 -8.40 6.01 4.97
N THR A 224 -7.34 6.07 5.78
CA THR A 224 -7.43 5.77 7.22
C THR A 224 -8.28 6.81 7.96
N THR A 225 -8.13 8.10 7.63
CA THR A 225 -8.92 9.19 8.23
C THR A 225 -10.42 8.98 7.97
N ILE A 226 -10.81 8.79 6.69
CA ILE A 226 -12.23 8.58 6.35
C ILE A 226 -12.77 7.26 6.91
N THR A 227 -11.94 6.22 7.04
CA THR A 227 -12.33 4.97 7.71
C THR A 227 -12.62 5.20 9.19
N VAL A 228 -11.71 5.83 9.94
CA VAL A 228 -11.90 6.13 11.36
C VAL A 228 -13.10 7.05 11.59
N MET A 229 -13.25 8.11 10.79
CA MET A 229 -14.40 9.02 10.85
C MET A 229 -15.72 8.30 10.62
N ASN A 230 -15.82 7.45 9.61
CA ASN A 230 -17.06 6.74 9.32
C ASN A 230 -17.34 5.61 10.31
N ALA A 231 -16.31 4.95 10.86
CA ALA A 231 -16.45 4.05 12.00
C ALA A 231 -16.99 4.78 13.24
N ALA A 232 -16.45 5.96 13.56
CA ALA A 232 -16.94 6.80 14.66
C ALA A 232 -18.37 7.27 14.43
N ARG A 233 -18.71 7.76 13.24
CA ARG A 233 -20.09 8.13 12.85
C ARG A 233 -21.07 6.97 13.03
N LYS A 234 -20.66 5.77 12.61
CA LYS A 234 -21.46 4.54 12.75
C LYS A 234 -21.72 4.20 14.21
N GLN A 235 -20.69 4.28 15.05
CA GLN A 235 -20.80 4.04 16.49
C GLN A 235 -21.68 5.08 17.20
N LEU A 236 -21.55 6.36 16.85
CA LEU A 236 -22.39 7.42 17.40
C LEU A 236 -23.87 7.20 17.02
N LYS A 237 -24.16 6.90 15.75
CA LYS A 237 -25.50 6.57 15.28
C LYS A 237 -26.10 5.36 16.01
N ALA A 238 -25.32 4.30 16.21
CA ALA A 238 -25.76 3.11 16.94
C ALA A 238 -26.11 3.40 18.40
N ARG A 239 -25.54 4.44 18.99
CA ARG A 239 -25.83 4.94 20.34
C ARG A 239 -26.92 6.02 20.37
N GLY A 240 -27.51 6.38 19.22
CA GLY A 240 -28.50 7.46 19.12
C GLY A 240 -27.93 8.87 19.31
N ILE A 241 -26.62 9.04 19.08
CA ILE A 241 -25.91 10.31 19.20
C ILE A 241 -25.68 10.89 17.79
N GLU A 242 -25.83 12.22 17.66
CA GLU A 242 -25.55 12.94 16.42
C GLU A 242 -24.11 12.71 15.97
N PRO A 243 -23.84 12.26 14.73
CA PRO A 243 -22.51 11.91 14.24
C PRO A 243 -21.69 13.15 13.80
N SER A 244 -21.57 14.14 14.70
CA SER A 244 -20.78 15.34 14.51
C SER A 244 -19.32 15.16 14.91
N ARG A 245 -18.42 16.01 14.40
CA ARG A 245 -17.01 16.02 14.81
C ARG A 245 -16.85 16.30 16.31
N GLU A 246 -17.69 17.17 16.86
CA GLU A 246 -17.69 17.48 18.30
C GLU A 246 -17.95 16.23 19.15
N ASN A 247 -18.91 15.40 18.74
CA ASN A 247 -19.27 14.16 19.43
C ASN A 247 -18.27 13.03 19.24
N MET A 248 -17.34 13.13 18.26
CA MET A 248 -16.19 12.22 18.12
C MET A 248 -15.10 12.53 19.15
N GLY A 249 -15.04 13.76 19.68
CA GLY A 249 -14.07 14.16 20.71
C GLY A 249 -14.16 13.27 21.95
N GLY A 250 -13.02 12.71 22.34
CA GLY A 250 -12.89 11.78 23.46
C GLY A 250 -13.19 10.30 23.14
N MET A 251 -13.64 9.96 21.91
CA MET A 251 -13.69 8.56 21.47
C MET A 251 -12.29 8.00 21.37
N LEU A 252 -12.11 6.76 21.81
CA LEU A 252 -10.82 6.06 21.81
C LEU A 252 -10.73 5.09 20.64
N PHE A 253 -9.75 5.31 19.75
CA PHE A 253 -9.33 4.41 18.70
C PHE A 253 -8.03 3.69 19.09
N VAL A 254 -8.00 2.36 19.05
CA VAL A 254 -6.83 1.54 19.40
C VAL A 254 -6.47 0.64 18.24
N SER A 255 -5.18 0.59 17.89
CA SER A 255 -4.67 -0.27 16.83
C SER A 255 -3.18 -0.59 17.04
N ALA A 256 -2.54 -1.19 16.04
CA ALA A 256 -1.12 -1.55 16.09
C ALA A 256 -0.41 -1.30 14.76
N GLY A 257 0.91 -1.14 14.87
CA GLY A 257 1.83 -0.92 13.76
C GLY A 257 2.12 0.56 13.48
N LEU A 258 3.42 0.89 13.38
CA LEU A 258 3.93 2.21 13.00
C LEU A 258 4.93 2.11 11.82
N GLY A 259 4.78 1.05 11.02
CA GLY A 259 5.59 0.81 9.83
C GLY A 259 5.31 1.77 8.68
N GLY A 260 5.47 1.29 7.45
CA GLY A 260 5.25 2.08 6.23
C GLY A 260 3.82 2.60 6.10
N MET A 261 2.86 1.68 5.99
CA MET A 261 1.44 2.01 5.85
C MET A 261 0.78 2.28 7.20
N SER A 262 0.97 1.41 8.17
CA SER A 262 0.36 1.52 9.51
C SER A 262 0.75 2.79 10.26
N GLY A 263 1.91 3.38 9.96
CA GLY A 263 2.35 4.66 10.51
C GLY A 263 1.46 5.86 10.19
N ALA A 264 0.45 5.71 9.34
CA ALA A 264 -0.56 6.73 9.07
C ALA A 264 -1.65 6.82 10.15
N GLN A 265 -1.87 5.74 10.91
CA GLN A 265 -2.98 5.64 11.87
C GLN A 265 -3.00 6.71 12.96
N PRO A 266 -1.86 7.05 13.61
CA PRO A 266 -1.84 8.07 14.65
C PRO A 266 -2.37 9.40 14.14
N LYS A 267 -1.81 9.89 13.03
CA LYS A 267 -2.20 11.16 12.41
C LYS A 267 -3.64 11.14 11.89
N ALA A 268 -4.08 10.02 11.31
CA ALA A 268 -5.45 9.85 10.88
C ALA A 268 -6.44 9.96 12.05
N GLY A 269 -6.11 9.40 13.21
CA GLY A 269 -6.91 9.55 14.43
C GLY A 269 -7.03 11.01 14.87
N VAL A 270 -5.92 11.74 14.91
CA VAL A 270 -5.90 13.17 15.26
C VAL A 270 -6.72 14.01 14.28
N ILE A 271 -6.54 13.80 12.97
CA ILE A 271 -7.33 14.53 11.94
C ILE A 271 -8.82 14.20 12.07
N SER A 272 -9.17 12.97 12.46
CA SER A 272 -10.56 12.58 12.72
C SER A 272 -11.15 13.17 14.01
N GLY A 273 -10.33 13.72 14.89
CA GLY A 273 -10.74 14.32 16.16
C GLY A 273 -10.89 13.32 17.32
N VAL A 274 -10.29 12.12 17.22
CA VAL A 274 -10.35 11.09 18.25
C VAL A 274 -9.04 10.97 19.02
N VAL A 275 -9.07 10.32 20.18
CA VAL A 275 -7.86 9.86 20.89
C VAL A 275 -7.39 8.60 20.19
N SER A 276 -6.15 8.57 19.72
CA SER A 276 -5.57 7.45 18.98
C SER A 276 -4.45 6.81 19.79
N VAL A 277 -4.49 5.49 20.00
CA VAL A 277 -3.45 4.73 20.72
C VAL A 277 -2.95 3.61 19.81
N ILE A 278 -1.67 3.66 19.45
CA ILE A 278 -1.07 2.71 18.50
C ILE A 278 0.15 2.01 19.13
N ALA A 279 0.10 0.68 19.19
CA ALA A 279 1.24 -0.12 19.67
C ALA A 279 2.25 -0.40 18.55
N GLU A 280 3.54 -0.34 18.88
CA GLU A 280 4.64 -0.73 17.99
C GLU A 280 5.79 -1.33 18.81
N ILE A 281 6.14 -2.57 18.53
CA ILE A 281 7.21 -3.26 19.23
C ILE A 281 8.61 -2.86 18.72
N ASN A 282 8.74 -2.45 17.46
CA ASN A 282 10.01 -2.00 16.89
C ASN A 282 10.32 -0.55 17.33
N PRO A 283 11.34 -0.35 18.20
CA PRO A 283 11.64 0.97 18.72
C PRO A 283 12.08 1.97 17.65
N LEU A 284 12.75 1.50 16.58
CA LEU A 284 13.16 2.36 15.47
C LEU A 284 11.97 2.83 14.63
N ALA A 285 10.96 2.00 14.44
CA ALA A 285 9.74 2.38 13.73
C ALA A 285 8.94 3.40 14.55
N ALA A 286 8.73 3.14 15.84
CA ALA A 286 8.04 4.05 16.76
C ALA A 286 8.73 5.43 16.80
N ARG A 287 10.06 5.44 17.02
CA ARG A 287 10.86 6.66 17.07
C ARG A 287 10.83 7.44 15.76
N LYS A 288 10.94 6.74 14.61
CA LYS A 288 10.86 7.38 13.29
C LYS A 288 9.56 8.16 13.11
N ARG A 289 8.41 7.60 13.51
CA ARG A 289 7.11 8.28 13.37
C ARG A 289 6.96 9.45 14.34
N TYR A 290 7.50 9.34 15.55
CA TYR A 290 7.56 10.44 16.50
C TYR A 290 8.42 11.59 15.96
N ASP A 291 9.63 11.33 15.50
CA ASP A 291 10.55 12.34 14.97
C ASP A 291 10.02 13.03 13.70
N GLN A 292 9.19 12.34 12.92
CA GLN A 292 8.50 12.88 11.75
C GLN A 292 7.24 13.68 12.09
N GLY A 293 6.82 13.75 13.37
CA GLY A 293 5.59 14.41 13.80
C GLY A 293 4.30 13.71 13.38
N TRP A 294 4.36 12.37 13.21
CA TRP A 294 3.18 11.54 12.94
C TRP A 294 2.57 10.96 14.21
N VAL A 295 3.31 10.95 15.30
CA VAL A 295 2.93 10.59 16.66
C VAL A 295 3.22 11.78 17.55
N ASP A 296 2.27 12.16 18.42
CA ASP A 296 2.42 13.30 19.32
C ASP A 296 3.18 12.92 20.60
N GLU A 297 2.93 11.74 21.16
CA GLU A 297 3.56 11.27 22.40
C GLU A 297 4.00 9.79 22.26
N LEU A 298 5.19 9.47 22.80
CA LEU A 298 5.76 8.12 22.79
C LEU A 298 5.93 7.64 24.23
N HIS A 299 5.35 6.48 24.56
CA HIS A 299 5.37 5.84 25.87
C HIS A 299 5.87 4.41 25.75
N ASP A 300 6.68 3.93 26.70
CA ASP A 300 7.17 2.56 26.83
C ASP A 300 6.64 1.85 28.09
N ASP A 301 5.92 2.57 28.94
CA ASP A 301 5.29 2.08 30.17
C ASP A 301 3.76 2.21 30.12
N LEU A 302 3.06 1.09 30.29
CA LEU A 302 1.60 1.05 30.37
C LEU A 302 1.05 1.72 31.65
N ASP A 303 1.81 1.77 32.74
CA ASP A 303 1.39 2.41 33.99
C ASP A 303 1.36 3.95 33.84
N GLU A 304 2.15 4.50 32.93
CA GLU A 304 2.11 5.93 32.55
C GLU A 304 1.06 6.17 31.44
N LEU A 305 0.97 5.27 30.47
CA LEU A 305 0.08 5.43 29.32
C LEU A 305 -1.40 5.35 29.69
N ILE A 306 -1.82 4.43 30.57
CA ILE A 306 -3.23 4.26 30.93
C ILE A 306 -3.85 5.52 31.56
N PRO A 307 -3.23 6.18 32.57
CA PRO A 307 -3.72 7.46 33.09
C PRO A 307 -3.77 8.55 32.02
N ARG A 308 -2.78 8.57 31.08
CA ARG A 308 -2.75 9.54 29.99
C ARG A 308 -3.92 9.35 29.01
N ILE A 309 -4.26 8.10 28.67
CA ILE A 309 -5.44 7.75 27.85
C ILE A 309 -6.72 8.26 28.53
N ARG A 310 -6.91 7.95 29.83
CA ARG A 310 -8.09 8.40 30.60
C ARG A 310 -8.22 9.93 30.60
N LYS A 311 -7.10 10.65 30.73
CA LYS A 311 -7.07 12.11 30.67
C LYS A 311 -7.47 12.60 29.28
N ALA A 312 -6.86 12.10 28.21
CA ALA A 312 -7.15 12.50 26.84
C ALA A 312 -8.63 12.29 26.46
N CYS A 313 -9.20 11.13 26.81
CA CYS A 313 -10.62 10.85 26.54
C CYS A 313 -11.56 11.79 27.31
N ARG A 314 -11.28 12.05 28.60
CA ARG A 314 -12.09 12.98 29.43
C ARG A 314 -12.02 14.39 28.91
N ASP A 315 -10.83 14.86 28.55
CA ASP A 315 -10.57 16.23 28.11
C ASP A 315 -10.88 16.42 26.60
N LYS A 316 -11.33 15.36 25.92
CA LYS A 316 -11.68 15.32 24.48
C LYS A 316 -10.53 15.78 23.57
N GLU A 317 -9.31 15.42 23.93
CA GLU A 317 -8.13 15.77 23.15
C GLU A 317 -8.11 15.02 21.81
N ALA A 318 -7.74 15.68 20.72
CA ALA A 318 -7.36 15.04 19.47
C ALA A 318 -5.84 14.79 19.52
N VAL A 319 -5.42 13.63 20.01
CA VAL A 319 -4.02 13.31 20.28
C VAL A 319 -3.69 11.88 19.89
N SER A 320 -2.46 11.66 19.41
CA SER A 320 -1.91 10.35 19.12
C SER A 320 -0.86 9.93 20.14
N LEU A 321 -1.11 8.79 20.78
CA LEU A 321 -0.26 8.17 21.77
C LEU A 321 0.31 6.87 21.20
N ALA A 322 1.63 6.74 21.10
CA ALA A 322 2.27 5.49 20.70
C ALA A 322 2.70 4.72 21.95
N TYR A 323 2.42 3.42 21.98
CA TYR A 323 2.98 2.47 22.93
C TYR A 323 4.13 1.72 22.29
N GLN A 324 5.36 1.96 22.73
CA GLN A 324 6.54 1.20 22.32
C GLN A 324 6.57 -0.13 23.07
N GLY A 325 5.83 -1.11 22.58
CA GLY A 325 5.68 -2.42 23.20
C GLY A 325 4.80 -3.35 22.38
N ASN A 326 4.56 -4.55 22.93
CA ASN A 326 3.76 -5.54 22.25
C ASN A 326 2.28 -5.17 22.29
N VAL A 327 1.60 -5.31 21.17
CA VAL A 327 0.17 -4.98 20.99
C VAL A 327 -0.73 -5.81 21.92
N VAL A 328 -0.38 -7.05 22.19
CA VAL A 328 -1.17 -7.94 23.09
C VAL A 328 -1.18 -7.39 24.51
N ASP A 329 -0.02 -6.91 25.02
CA ASP A 329 0.07 -6.29 26.34
C ASP A 329 -0.85 -5.08 26.46
N LEU A 330 -0.90 -4.23 25.43
CA LEU A 330 -1.80 -3.08 25.39
C LEU A 330 -3.27 -3.53 25.44
N TRP A 331 -3.70 -4.44 24.56
CA TRP A 331 -5.09 -4.88 24.51
C TRP A 331 -5.53 -5.60 25.79
N GLU A 332 -4.68 -6.46 26.37
CA GLU A 332 -4.98 -7.14 27.62
C GLU A 332 -5.09 -6.15 28.79
N ARG A 333 -4.19 -5.13 28.83
CA ARG A 333 -4.23 -4.09 29.86
C ARG A 333 -5.50 -3.25 29.76
N LEU A 334 -5.90 -2.81 28.55
CA LEU A 334 -7.14 -2.06 28.34
C LEU A 334 -8.38 -2.84 28.78
N ALA A 335 -8.39 -4.15 28.47
CA ALA A 335 -9.48 -5.04 28.88
C ALA A 335 -9.53 -5.28 30.41
N ALA A 336 -8.38 -5.36 31.08
CA ALA A 336 -8.28 -5.56 32.52
C ALA A 336 -8.65 -4.31 33.33
N GLU A 337 -8.30 -3.14 32.83
CA GLU A 337 -8.57 -1.84 33.48
C GLU A 337 -9.98 -1.27 33.19
N ASP A 338 -10.82 -2.03 32.49
CA ASP A 338 -12.16 -1.62 32.09
C ASP A 338 -12.20 -0.28 31.33
N ILE A 339 -11.21 -0.05 30.47
CA ILE A 339 -11.15 1.12 29.60
C ILE A 339 -12.19 0.99 28.51
N LYS A 340 -13.04 2.00 28.36
CA LYS A 340 -13.97 2.05 27.23
C LYS A 340 -13.19 2.34 25.94
N VAL A 341 -13.03 1.35 25.09
CA VAL A 341 -12.54 1.49 23.73
C VAL A 341 -13.73 1.63 22.79
N ASP A 342 -13.79 2.67 21.97
CA ASP A 342 -14.90 2.89 21.04
C ASP A 342 -14.66 2.22 19.69
N LEU A 343 -13.43 2.30 19.18
CA LEU A 343 -13.01 1.76 17.88
C LEU A 343 -11.75 0.93 18.05
N GLY A 344 -11.72 -0.24 17.44
CA GLY A 344 -10.55 -1.11 17.43
C GLY A 344 -10.20 -1.59 16.03
N SER A 345 -8.90 -1.73 15.75
CA SER A 345 -8.40 -2.33 14.52
C SER A 345 -7.01 -2.95 14.74
N ASP A 346 -6.44 -3.56 13.69
CA ASP A 346 -5.05 -4.00 13.66
C ASP A 346 -4.44 -3.76 12.28
N GLN A 347 -3.26 -3.16 12.24
CA GLN A 347 -2.47 -2.97 11.03
C GLN A 347 -1.04 -3.54 11.14
N THR A 348 -0.82 -4.50 12.03
CA THR A 348 0.42 -5.30 11.96
C THR A 348 0.50 -6.04 10.63
N SER A 349 1.70 -6.32 10.15
CA SER A 349 1.89 -6.92 8.83
C SER A 349 1.63 -8.43 8.82
N LEU A 350 0.46 -8.85 9.29
CA LEU A 350 0.08 -10.27 9.39
C LEU A 350 -0.09 -11.00 8.05
N HIS A 351 -0.10 -10.26 6.94
CA HIS A 351 0.10 -10.83 5.62
C HIS A 351 1.50 -11.45 5.42
N ASN A 352 2.41 -11.21 6.37
CA ASN A 352 3.77 -11.74 6.38
C ASN A 352 4.22 -12.09 7.82
N PRO A 353 3.47 -12.92 8.57
CA PRO A 353 3.66 -13.11 10.00
C PRO A 353 5.00 -13.74 10.37
N TRP A 354 5.53 -14.61 9.50
CA TRP A 354 6.71 -15.44 9.76
C TRP A 354 8.04 -14.75 9.43
N ALA A 355 7.97 -13.55 8.86
CA ALA A 355 9.13 -12.81 8.40
C ALA A 355 9.19 -11.39 8.99
N GLY A 356 8.76 -11.23 10.24
CA GLY A 356 8.81 -9.97 10.97
C GLY A 356 7.59 -9.08 10.80
N GLY A 357 6.47 -9.64 10.33
CA GLY A 357 5.19 -8.93 10.23
C GLY A 357 4.42 -8.87 11.55
N TYR A 358 4.68 -9.81 12.46
CA TYR A 358 4.10 -9.87 13.80
C TYR A 358 5.10 -10.48 14.78
N TYR A 359 5.13 -9.99 16.02
CA TYR A 359 6.06 -10.43 17.04
C TYR A 359 5.33 -10.98 18.27
N PRO A 360 5.82 -12.11 18.84
CA PRO A 360 5.15 -12.76 19.96
C PRO A 360 5.25 -11.93 21.25
N VAL A 361 4.20 -11.97 22.05
CA VAL A 361 4.15 -11.34 23.37
C VAL A 361 5.06 -12.07 24.38
N GLY A 362 5.65 -11.32 25.30
CA GLY A 362 6.55 -11.85 26.32
C GLY A 362 8.02 -11.92 25.88
N TYR A 363 8.35 -11.38 24.72
CA TYR A 363 9.70 -11.26 24.19
C TYR A 363 9.94 -9.82 23.69
N SER A 364 11.18 -9.33 23.86
CA SER A 364 11.60 -8.08 23.25
C SER A 364 11.65 -8.18 21.73
N TYR A 365 11.78 -7.05 21.06
CA TYR A 365 11.96 -7.00 19.62
C TYR A 365 13.19 -7.78 19.15
N GLU A 366 14.32 -7.62 19.85
CA GLU A 366 15.58 -8.27 19.55
C GLU A 366 15.49 -9.78 19.77
N GLU A 367 15.00 -10.23 20.94
CA GLU A 367 14.80 -11.66 21.25
C GLU A 367 13.88 -12.33 20.23
N SER A 368 12.84 -11.65 19.82
CA SER A 368 11.90 -12.14 18.79
C SER A 368 12.59 -12.31 17.43
N ARG A 369 13.46 -11.38 17.04
CA ARG A 369 14.24 -11.47 15.80
C ARG A 369 15.26 -12.61 15.83
N GLU A 370 15.94 -12.80 16.96
CA GLU A 370 16.86 -13.90 17.16
C GLU A 370 16.13 -15.25 17.10
N MET A 371 15.00 -15.37 17.80
CA MET A 371 14.17 -16.58 17.77
C MET A 371 13.66 -16.89 16.36
N MET A 372 13.22 -15.87 15.62
CA MET A 372 12.73 -16.04 14.23
C MET A 372 13.83 -16.61 13.32
N ALA A 373 15.08 -16.20 13.50
CA ALA A 373 16.21 -16.66 12.71
C ALA A 373 16.72 -18.04 13.15
N ALA A 374 16.85 -18.28 14.46
CA ALA A 374 17.49 -19.47 15.01
C ALA A 374 16.48 -20.62 15.26
N GLU A 375 15.26 -20.29 15.69
CA GLU A 375 14.22 -21.26 16.12
C GLU A 375 12.88 -20.95 15.44
N PRO A 376 12.77 -21.00 14.11
CA PRO A 376 11.59 -20.50 13.38
C PRO A 376 10.29 -21.24 13.72
N GLU A 377 10.32 -22.53 14.05
CA GLU A 377 9.12 -23.25 14.47
C GLU A 377 8.63 -22.78 15.83
N ARG A 378 9.53 -22.57 16.79
CA ARG A 378 9.21 -21.98 18.10
C ARG A 378 8.64 -20.58 17.93
N PHE A 379 9.24 -19.76 17.06
CA PHE A 379 8.71 -18.43 16.73
C PHE A 379 7.27 -18.51 16.23
N ARG A 380 6.97 -19.42 15.29
CA ARG A 380 5.61 -19.64 14.75
C ARG A 380 4.61 -20.03 15.84
N GLU A 381 5.00 -20.93 16.76
CA GLU A 381 4.15 -21.34 17.87
C GLU A 381 3.86 -20.18 18.84
N CYS A 382 4.88 -19.39 19.19
CA CYS A 382 4.74 -18.21 20.04
C CYS A 382 3.84 -17.14 19.39
N VAL A 383 3.98 -16.90 18.07
CA VAL A 383 3.10 -16.00 17.31
C VAL A 383 1.66 -16.50 17.33
N ARG A 384 1.39 -17.79 17.08
CA ARG A 384 0.04 -18.35 17.12
C ARG A 384 -0.59 -18.23 18.53
N ALA A 385 0.19 -18.46 19.58
CA ALA A 385 -0.27 -18.28 20.96
C ALA A 385 -0.62 -16.81 21.24
N SER A 386 0.19 -15.88 20.75
CA SER A 386 -0.04 -14.44 20.87
C SER A 386 -1.28 -13.98 20.12
N LEU A 387 -1.51 -14.49 18.90
CA LEU A 387 -2.73 -14.19 18.12
C LEU A 387 -4.00 -14.64 18.83
N ARG A 388 -3.98 -15.81 19.49
CA ARG A 388 -5.13 -16.25 20.29
C ARG A 388 -5.41 -15.31 21.47
N ARG A 389 -4.35 -14.88 22.18
CA ARG A 389 -4.49 -13.90 23.29
C ARG A 389 -4.99 -12.55 22.79
N HIS A 390 -4.44 -12.06 21.68
CA HIS A 390 -4.83 -10.80 21.04
C HIS A 390 -6.32 -10.82 20.69
N ALA A 391 -6.77 -11.84 19.96
CA ALA A 391 -8.17 -11.98 19.58
C ALA A 391 -9.11 -12.11 20.80
N ALA A 392 -8.68 -12.81 21.84
CA ALA A 392 -9.46 -12.93 23.08
C ALA A 392 -9.60 -11.59 23.82
N ALA A 393 -8.57 -10.75 23.84
CA ALA A 393 -8.63 -9.41 24.43
C ALA A 393 -9.56 -8.49 23.62
N ILE A 394 -9.48 -8.53 22.30
CA ILE A 394 -10.41 -7.82 21.40
C ILE A 394 -11.84 -8.28 21.65
N GLY A 395 -12.09 -9.60 21.74
CA GLY A 395 -13.42 -10.16 22.00
C GLY A 395 -14.04 -9.58 23.28
N ARG A 396 -13.29 -9.54 24.39
CA ARG A 396 -13.76 -8.96 25.66
C ARG A 396 -14.17 -7.50 25.53
N LEU A 397 -13.45 -6.71 24.75
CA LEU A 397 -13.76 -5.29 24.53
C LEU A 397 -14.92 -5.10 23.54
N ALA A 398 -15.01 -5.95 22.53
CA ALA A 398 -16.13 -5.96 21.60
C ALA A 398 -17.46 -6.31 22.30
N ASP A 399 -17.44 -7.28 23.21
CA ASP A 399 -18.60 -7.64 24.06
C ASP A 399 -19.05 -6.47 24.96
N ARG A 400 -18.17 -5.51 25.23
CA ARG A 400 -18.46 -4.25 25.95
C ARG A 400 -18.86 -3.10 25.03
N GLY A 401 -19.02 -3.35 23.72
CA GLY A 401 -19.51 -2.38 22.73
C GLY A 401 -18.45 -1.64 21.93
N MET A 402 -17.20 -2.13 21.91
CA MET A 402 -16.19 -1.67 20.95
C MET A 402 -16.58 -2.13 19.55
N TYR A 403 -16.49 -1.22 18.57
CA TYR A 403 -16.59 -1.57 17.16
C TYR A 403 -15.19 -1.95 16.64
N PHE A 404 -14.97 -3.24 16.40
CA PHE A 404 -13.74 -3.73 15.80
C PHE A 404 -13.92 -4.00 14.30
N PHE A 405 -12.93 -3.62 13.50
CA PHE A 405 -12.85 -3.92 12.08
C PHE A 405 -11.42 -4.36 11.70
N ASP A 406 -11.31 -5.39 10.88
CA ASP A 406 -10.02 -5.79 10.29
C ASP A 406 -9.60 -4.75 9.23
N TYR A 407 -8.41 -4.20 9.37
CA TYR A 407 -7.89 -3.22 8.41
C TYR A 407 -7.32 -3.87 7.13
N GLY A 408 -7.46 -5.19 6.98
CA GLY A 408 -7.07 -5.90 5.76
C GLY A 408 -5.58 -6.25 5.66
N ASN A 409 -4.90 -6.38 6.80
CA ASN A 409 -3.54 -6.91 6.88
C ASN A 409 -3.50 -8.36 7.39
N ALA A 410 -4.58 -9.11 7.14
CA ALA A 410 -4.75 -10.53 7.47
C ALA A 410 -4.88 -10.88 8.97
N PHE A 411 -5.23 -9.92 9.84
CA PHE A 411 -5.36 -10.20 11.27
C PHE A 411 -6.39 -11.32 11.55
N LEU A 412 -7.62 -11.17 11.08
CA LEU A 412 -8.67 -12.20 11.31
C LEU A 412 -8.34 -13.53 10.63
N LEU A 413 -7.74 -13.49 9.44
CA LEU A 413 -7.34 -14.69 8.71
C LEU A 413 -6.26 -15.46 9.47
N GLU A 414 -5.20 -14.82 9.93
CA GLU A 414 -4.12 -15.47 10.68
C GLU A 414 -4.53 -15.85 12.11
N ALA A 415 -5.39 -15.04 12.75
CA ALA A 415 -5.98 -15.42 14.05
C ALA A 415 -6.84 -16.69 13.93
N SER A 416 -7.66 -16.81 12.87
CA SER A 416 -8.43 -18.02 12.55
C SER A 416 -7.51 -19.22 12.31
N ARG A 417 -6.46 -19.07 11.50
CA ARG A 417 -5.45 -20.10 11.25
C ARG A 417 -4.69 -20.51 12.52
N ALA A 418 -4.56 -19.59 13.48
CA ALA A 418 -3.98 -19.87 14.80
C ALA A 418 -4.97 -20.55 15.77
N GLY A 419 -6.22 -20.75 15.39
CA GLY A 419 -7.27 -21.35 16.22
C GLY A 419 -7.91 -20.39 17.23
N ALA A 420 -7.86 -19.07 16.97
CA ALA A 420 -8.58 -18.09 17.78
C ALA A 420 -10.09 -18.11 17.49
N ASP A 421 -10.92 -17.74 18.48
CA ASP A 421 -12.37 -17.61 18.34
C ASP A 421 -12.76 -16.30 17.63
N VAL A 422 -12.58 -16.28 16.33
CA VAL A 422 -12.90 -15.13 15.46
C VAL A 422 -13.93 -15.46 14.38
N LEU A 423 -14.46 -16.69 14.37
CA LEU A 423 -15.49 -17.13 13.42
C LEU A 423 -16.86 -17.18 14.09
N ALA A 424 -17.89 -16.77 13.34
CA ALA A 424 -19.27 -16.97 13.70
C ALA A 424 -19.73 -18.41 13.35
N ALA A 425 -20.94 -18.78 13.78
CA ALA A 425 -21.50 -20.12 13.57
C ALA A 425 -21.67 -20.51 12.08
N ASP A 426 -21.78 -19.53 11.19
CA ASP A 426 -21.87 -19.71 9.73
C ASP A 426 -20.49 -19.82 9.05
N GLY A 427 -19.39 -19.81 9.82
CA GLY A 427 -18.03 -19.88 9.33
C GLY A 427 -17.45 -18.57 8.80
N LYS A 428 -18.19 -17.46 8.84
CA LYS A 428 -17.69 -16.12 8.51
C LYS A 428 -16.97 -15.49 9.71
N PHE A 429 -16.18 -14.46 9.44
CA PHE A 429 -15.57 -13.69 10.52
C PHE A 429 -16.63 -12.96 11.37
N ARG A 430 -16.42 -12.93 12.67
CA ARG A 430 -17.28 -12.23 13.65
C ARG A 430 -17.22 -10.71 13.49
N TYR A 431 -16.11 -10.20 12.96
CA TYR A 431 -15.87 -8.78 12.73
C TYR A 431 -15.74 -8.53 11.23
N PRO A 432 -16.27 -7.41 10.72
CA PRO A 432 -16.13 -7.07 9.32
C PRO A 432 -14.71 -6.61 8.99
N SER A 433 -14.32 -6.71 7.72
CA SER A 433 -13.22 -5.88 7.22
C SER A 433 -13.71 -4.43 7.03
N TYR A 434 -12.77 -3.47 7.10
CA TYR A 434 -13.12 -2.06 6.88
C TYR A 434 -13.67 -1.82 5.45
N VAL A 435 -13.28 -2.61 4.47
CA VAL A 435 -13.84 -2.53 3.12
C VAL A 435 -15.26 -3.05 3.09
N GLN A 436 -15.52 -4.19 3.72
CA GLN A 436 -16.85 -4.80 3.73
C GLN A 436 -17.92 -3.86 4.28
N ASP A 437 -17.59 -3.09 5.31
CA ASP A 437 -18.57 -2.37 6.11
C ASP A 437 -18.51 -0.84 5.94
N ILE A 438 -17.39 -0.30 5.43
CA ILE A 438 -17.18 1.14 5.26
C ILE A 438 -16.75 1.46 3.83
N MET A 439 -15.55 1.05 3.42
CA MET A 439 -14.98 1.54 2.17
C MET A 439 -15.70 1.01 0.92
N GLY A 440 -16.15 -0.24 0.95
CA GLY A 440 -16.91 -0.82 -0.16
C GLY A 440 -18.23 -0.08 -0.39
N PRO A 441 -19.18 -0.14 0.54
CA PRO A 441 -20.53 0.43 0.32
C PRO A 441 -20.57 1.96 0.27
N MET A 442 -19.67 2.64 0.98
CA MET A 442 -19.70 4.12 1.08
C MET A 442 -18.83 4.81 0.01
N PHE A 443 -17.80 4.15 -0.52
CA PHE A 443 -16.82 4.75 -1.43
C PHE A 443 -16.67 3.95 -2.74
N PHE A 444 -16.17 2.73 -2.70
CA PHE A 444 -15.82 1.97 -3.91
C PHE A 444 -17.03 1.67 -4.81
N ASP A 445 -18.17 1.30 -4.22
CA ASP A 445 -19.37 1.03 -4.97
C ASP A 445 -19.90 2.30 -5.68
N SER A 446 -19.58 3.48 -5.18
CA SER A 446 -19.89 4.76 -5.81
C SER A 446 -18.78 5.31 -6.71
N GLY A 447 -17.69 4.57 -6.88
CA GLY A 447 -16.55 4.94 -7.71
C GLY A 447 -15.51 5.82 -7.03
N PHE A 448 -15.68 6.14 -5.75
CA PHE A 448 -14.68 6.91 -5.00
C PHE A 448 -13.55 6.02 -4.54
N GLY A 449 -12.34 6.38 -4.89
CA GLY A 449 -11.13 5.69 -4.47
C GLY A 449 -9.90 6.60 -4.48
N PRO A 450 -8.75 6.10 -3.99
CA PRO A 450 -7.55 6.89 -3.82
C PRO A 450 -6.98 7.35 -5.16
N PHE A 451 -6.93 8.65 -5.35
CA PHE A 451 -6.26 9.33 -6.45
C PHE A 451 -5.08 10.12 -5.90
N ARG A 452 -3.89 9.90 -6.42
CA ARG A 452 -2.66 10.52 -5.94
C ARG A 452 -1.87 11.15 -7.07
N TRP A 453 -1.08 12.17 -6.70
CA TRP A 453 -0.16 12.83 -7.62
C TRP A 453 1.16 13.18 -6.97
N VAL A 454 2.19 13.32 -7.78
CA VAL A 454 3.54 13.69 -7.37
C VAL A 454 4.07 14.77 -8.31
N CYS A 455 4.47 15.92 -7.76
CA CYS A 455 5.05 17.03 -8.51
C CYS A 455 6.53 16.71 -8.81
N MET A 456 6.87 16.57 -10.08
CA MET A 456 8.22 16.19 -10.51
C MET A 456 9.25 17.33 -10.44
N SER A 457 8.81 18.54 -10.15
CA SER A 457 9.69 19.66 -9.78
C SER A 457 10.32 19.47 -8.38
N GLN A 458 9.70 18.68 -7.53
CA GLN A 458 9.99 18.60 -6.10
C GLN A 458 9.87 19.93 -5.35
N ASP A 459 9.16 20.90 -5.93
CA ASP A 459 8.93 22.23 -5.34
C ASP A 459 7.62 22.25 -4.55
N PRO A 460 7.63 22.61 -3.25
CA PRO A 460 6.41 22.73 -2.45
C PRO A 460 5.36 23.70 -3.01
N SER A 461 5.78 24.71 -3.79
CA SER A 461 4.85 25.65 -4.42
C SER A 461 4.00 25.00 -5.52
N ASP A 462 4.55 24.02 -6.25
CA ASP A 462 3.80 23.24 -7.23
C ASP A 462 2.77 22.34 -6.53
N LEU A 463 3.15 21.75 -5.38
CA LEU A 463 2.20 20.96 -4.59
C LEU A 463 1.05 21.83 -4.05
N ALA A 464 1.34 23.02 -3.53
CA ALA A 464 0.32 23.95 -3.06
C ALA A 464 -0.65 24.38 -4.18
N LEU A 465 -0.12 24.63 -5.40
CA LEU A 465 -0.95 24.95 -6.56
C LEU A 465 -1.83 23.76 -6.98
N THR A 466 -1.30 22.53 -6.95
CA THR A 466 -2.11 21.34 -7.27
C THR A 466 -3.20 21.09 -6.22
N ASP A 467 -2.93 21.35 -4.94
CA ASP A 467 -3.94 21.27 -3.88
C ASP A 467 -5.08 22.28 -4.11
N GLU A 468 -4.76 23.53 -4.49
CA GLU A 468 -5.74 24.58 -4.82
C GLU A 468 -6.59 24.18 -6.04
N ILE A 469 -5.97 23.70 -7.12
CA ILE A 469 -6.68 23.25 -8.33
C ILE A 469 -7.63 22.11 -7.98
N ALA A 470 -7.17 21.11 -7.23
CA ALA A 470 -8.00 19.98 -6.83
C ALA A 470 -9.19 20.40 -5.98
N ALA A 471 -8.99 21.31 -5.00
CA ALA A 471 -10.07 21.84 -4.17
C ALA A 471 -11.13 22.58 -4.99
N ASN A 472 -10.71 23.41 -5.95
CA ASN A 472 -11.62 24.17 -6.81
C ASN A 472 -12.45 23.25 -7.71
N VAL A 473 -11.82 22.26 -8.36
CA VAL A 473 -12.52 21.26 -9.19
C VAL A 473 -13.55 20.48 -8.37
N LEU A 474 -13.19 20.03 -7.17
CA LEU A 474 -14.15 19.29 -6.32
C LEU A 474 -15.33 20.15 -5.89
N LYS A 475 -15.14 21.45 -5.61
CA LYS A 475 -16.24 22.38 -5.29
C LYS A 475 -17.20 22.56 -6.46
N GLU A 476 -16.68 22.68 -7.69
CA GLU A 476 -17.51 22.75 -8.91
C GLU A 476 -18.36 21.49 -9.09
N ILE A 477 -17.74 20.31 -9.01
CA ILE A 477 -18.45 19.02 -9.16
C ILE A 477 -19.50 18.85 -8.05
N ARG A 478 -19.13 19.19 -6.81
CA ARG A 478 -20.01 19.07 -5.64
C ARG A 478 -21.29 19.87 -5.78
N ALA A 479 -21.27 21.00 -6.47
CA ALA A 479 -22.45 21.83 -6.66
C ALA A 479 -23.57 21.13 -7.43
N GLU A 480 -23.21 20.24 -8.36
CA GLU A 480 -24.13 19.48 -9.23
C GLU A 480 -24.29 18.01 -8.80
N ALA A 481 -23.52 17.56 -7.80
CA ALA A 481 -23.48 16.16 -7.39
C ALA A 481 -24.82 15.71 -6.76
N PRO A 482 -25.21 14.44 -6.98
CA PRO A 482 -26.32 13.81 -6.27
C PRO A 482 -26.12 13.84 -4.75
N GLU A 483 -27.22 13.95 -4.00
CA GLU A 483 -27.19 14.08 -2.54
C GLU A 483 -26.43 12.93 -1.85
N GLU A 484 -26.58 11.72 -2.36
CA GLU A 484 -25.99 10.52 -1.78
C GLU A 484 -24.45 10.50 -1.78
N ILE A 485 -23.78 11.30 -2.63
CA ILE A 485 -22.32 11.37 -2.70
C ILE A 485 -21.73 12.72 -2.22
N ARG A 486 -22.58 13.71 -1.86
CA ARG A 486 -22.12 15.03 -1.43
C ARG A 486 -21.26 14.95 -0.16
N GLY A 487 -21.61 14.06 0.76
CA GLY A 487 -20.87 13.90 2.01
C GLY A 487 -19.42 13.46 1.79
N GLN A 488 -19.16 12.54 0.83
CA GLN A 488 -17.82 12.14 0.43
C GLN A 488 -17.04 13.31 -0.20
N MET A 489 -17.70 14.11 -1.02
CA MET A 489 -17.08 15.29 -1.63
C MET A 489 -16.74 16.35 -0.57
N ASP A 490 -17.63 16.63 0.36
CA ASP A 490 -17.39 17.58 1.46
C ASP A 490 -16.21 17.14 2.34
N ASP A 491 -16.11 15.85 2.68
CA ASP A 491 -14.98 15.30 3.42
C ASP A 491 -13.66 15.45 2.61
N ASN A 492 -13.67 15.26 1.30
CA ASN A 492 -12.48 15.41 0.44
C ASN A 492 -12.08 16.87 0.21
N ILE A 493 -13.03 17.78 0.06
CA ILE A 493 -12.76 19.23 -0.02
C ILE A 493 -12.10 19.70 1.28
N HIS A 494 -12.68 19.35 2.42
CA HIS A 494 -12.09 19.69 3.72
C HIS A 494 -10.68 19.10 3.88
N TRP A 495 -10.49 17.84 3.49
CA TRP A 495 -9.19 17.18 3.52
C TRP A 495 -8.13 17.95 2.74
N ILE A 496 -8.40 18.30 1.49
CA ILE A 496 -7.40 18.94 0.64
C ILE A 496 -7.09 20.39 1.07
N GLU A 497 -8.08 21.11 1.58
CA GLU A 497 -7.89 22.48 2.11
C GLU A 497 -7.04 22.49 3.38
N GLU A 498 -7.13 21.46 4.22
CA GLU A 498 -6.37 21.33 5.46
C GLU A 498 -5.03 20.59 5.27
N ALA A 499 -4.74 20.06 4.07
CA ALA A 499 -3.59 19.18 3.85
C ALA A 499 -2.25 19.82 4.21
N SER A 500 -2.06 21.12 3.93
CA SER A 500 -0.84 21.85 4.25
C SER A 500 -0.59 21.98 5.75
N ARG A 501 -1.66 22.09 6.55
CA ARG A 501 -1.57 22.19 8.03
C ARG A 501 -1.19 20.88 8.70
N ASN A 502 -1.44 19.77 8.02
CA ASN A 502 -1.23 18.45 8.59
C ASN A 502 0.19 17.91 8.37
N ASN A 503 1.09 18.63 7.68
CA ASN A 503 2.47 18.23 7.43
C ASN A 503 2.59 16.78 6.91
N LEU A 504 1.87 16.47 5.81
CA LEU A 504 1.70 15.10 5.32
C LEU A 504 2.87 14.60 4.47
N VAL A 505 3.68 15.50 3.92
CA VAL A 505 4.75 15.16 2.97
C VAL A 505 5.89 14.42 3.66
N VAL A 506 6.18 13.22 3.14
CA VAL A 506 7.35 12.43 3.50
C VAL A 506 7.99 11.94 2.19
N GLY A 507 9.22 12.34 1.90
CA GLY A 507 9.85 12.08 0.61
C GLY A 507 9.44 13.10 -0.44
N SER A 508 8.86 12.65 -1.55
CA SER A 508 8.44 13.50 -2.67
C SER A 508 7.29 14.46 -2.35
N GLN A 509 7.22 15.56 -3.08
CA GLN A 509 6.09 16.50 -3.06
C GLN A 509 4.86 15.84 -3.68
N ALA A 510 4.09 15.17 -2.84
CA ALA A 510 2.97 14.31 -3.23
C ALA A 510 1.72 14.60 -2.42
N ARG A 511 0.56 14.22 -3.00
CA ARG A 511 -0.75 14.31 -2.35
C ARG A 511 -1.64 13.15 -2.74
N ILE A 512 -2.67 12.91 -1.93
CA ILE A 512 -3.75 11.97 -2.16
C ILE A 512 -5.08 12.60 -1.77
N LEU A 513 -6.14 12.25 -2.48
CA LEU A 513 -7.53 12.41 -2.07
C LEU A 513 -8.37 11.25 -2.64
N TYR A 514 -9.62 11.13 -2.22
CA TYR A 514 -10.55 10.18 -2.82
C TYR A 514 -11.46 10.89 -3.81
N ALA A 515 -11.45 10.43 -5.06
CA ALA A 515 -12.28 10.96 -6.12
C ALA A 515 -12.87 9.83 -6.97
N ASP A 516 -14.02 10.11 -7.53
CA ASP A 516 -14.67 9.29 -8.58
C ASP A 516 -14.05 9.56 -9.96
N CYS A 517 -14.59 8.94 -11.00
CA CYS A 517 -14.10 9.09 -12.36
C CYS A 517 -14.11 10.56 -12.83
N GLU A 518 -15.18 11.30 -12.57
CA GLU A 518 -15.30 12.71 -12.96
C GLU A 518 -14.26 13.56 -12.23
N GLY A 519 -14.13 13.38 -10.92
CA GLY A 519 -13.17 14.12 -10.10
C GLY A 519 -11.72 13.87 -10.52
N ARG A 520 -11.32 12.61 -10.69
CA ARG A 520 -9.98 12.24 -11.15
C ARG A 520 -9.66 12.88 -12.51
N THR A 521 -10.57 12.74 -13.46
CA THR A 521 -10.39 13.23 -14.84
C THR A 521 -10.27 14.75 -14.88
N LYS A 522 -11.21 15.48 -14.27
CA LYS A 522 -11.18 16.96 -14.27
C LYS A 522 -9.98 17.52 -13.55
N ILE A 523 -9.59 16.97 -12.38
CA ILE A 523 -8.39 17.39 -11.65
C ILE A 523 -7.14 17.18 -12.52
N ALA A 524 -7.01 16.00 -13.14
CA ALA A 524 -5.86 15.69 -13.99
C ALA A 524 -5.76 16.57 -15.23
N LEU A 525 -6.87 16.89 -15.89
CA LEU A 525 -6.92 17.81 -17.04
C LEU A 525 -6.51 19.24 -16.63
N GLU A 526 -6.97 19.74 -15.48
CA GLU A 526 -6.56 21.05 -14.99
C GLU A 526 -5.08 21.09 -14.58
N PHE A 527 -4.52 19.99 -14.05
CA PHE A 527 -3.07 19.87 -13.83
C PHE A 527 -2.32 19.92 -15.16
N ASN A 528 -2.77 19.16 -16.17
CA ASN A 528 -2.12 19.12 -17.48
C ASN A 528 -2.17 20.49 -18.17
N LYS A 529 -3.28 21.21 -18.06
CA LYS A 529 -3.43 22.59 -18.51
C LYS A 529 -2.48 23.54 -17.77
N ALA A 530 -2.36 23.42 -16.45
CA ALA A 530 -1.46 24.25 -15.65
C ALA A 530 0.03 24.04 -16.02
N ILE A 531 0.41 22.81 -16.41
CA ILE A 531 1.75 22.51 -16.95
C ILE A 531 1.93 23.19 -18.31
N ARG A 532 0.95 23.06 -19.21
CA ARG A 532 0.95 23.68 -20.55
C ARG A 532 1.09 25.21 -20.50
N GLU A 533 0.43 25.81 -19.53
CA GLU A 533 0.45 27.26 -19.28
C GLU A 533 1.71 27.74 -18.52
N GLY A 534 2.58 26.82 -18.10
CA GLY A 534 3.79 27.13 -17.32
C GLY A 534 3.53 27.56 -15.88
N ARG A 535 2.34 27.34 -15.34
CA ARG A 535 2.00 27.57 -13.92
C ARG A 535 2.60 26.50 -13.01
N LEU A 536 2.64 25.25 -13.46
CA LEU A 536 3.41 24.18 -12.85
C LEU A 536 4.75 24.06 -13.56
N LYS A 537 5.82 23.93 -12.79
CA LYS A 537 7.22 24.01 -13.24
C LYS A 537 7.72 22.76 -13.95
N ALA A 538 7.03 21.62 -13.75
CA ALA A 538 7.43 20.33 -14.27
C ALA A 538 6.22 19.41 -14.48
N PRO A 539 6.38 18.26 -15.18
CA PRO A 539 5.37 17.22 -15.24
C PRO A 539 4.88 16.76 -13.85
N VAL A 540 3.69 16.22 -13.84
CA VAL A 540 3.09 15.58 -12.66
C VAL A 540 2.91 14.09 -12.94
N VAL A 541 3.23 13.24 -11.98
CA VAL A 541 2.90 11.82 -12.00
C VAL A 541 1.55 11.64 -11.35
N LEU A 542 0.61 11.03 -12.05
CA LEU A 542 -0.68 10.59 -11.52
C LEU A 542 -0.62 9.09 -11.21
N GLY A 543 -1.39 8.66 -10.24
CA GLY A 543 -1.58 7.25 -9.93
C GLY A 543 -2.70 7.06 -8.93
N ARG A 544 -2.80 5.84 -8.43
CA ARG A 544 -3.71 5.49 -7.35
C ARG A 544 -3.05 4.50 -6.41
N ASP A 545 -3.67 4.24 -5.28
CA ASP A 545 -3.35 3.04 -4.52
C ASP A 545 -3.87 1.81 -5.28
N HIS A 546 -3.25 0.65 -5.11
CA HIS A 546 -3.82 -0.59 -5.63
C HIS A 546 -5.08 -0.98 -4.87
N HIS A 547 -5.19 -0.59 -3.60
CA HIS A 547 -6.41 -0.60 -2.80
C HIS A 547 -7.40 0.45 -3.35
N ASP A 548 -8.20 0.06 -4.33
CA ASP A 548 -9.09 0.97 -5.07
C ASP A 548 -10.35 0.25 -5.56
N VAL A 549 -11.18 0.96 -6.28
CA VAL A 549 -12.42 0.49 -6.91
C VAL A 549 -12.18 -0.72 -7.81
N SER A 550 -11.11 -0.69 -8.64
CA SER A 550 -10.83 -1.66 -9.70
C SER A 550 -9.54 -2.46 -9.53
N GLY A 551 -8.56 -1.93 -8.82
CA GLY A 551 -7.17 -2.41 -8.92
C GLY A 551 -6.90 -3.75 -8.24
N THR A 552 -7.78 -4.26 -7.37
CA THR A 552 -7.46 -5.39 -6.50
C THR A 552 -8.63 -6.35 -6.35
N ASP A 553 -8.37 -7.61 -6.66
CA ASP A 553 -9.20 -8.75 -6.28
C ASP A 553 -8.61 -9.39 -5.02
N SER A 554 -9.31 -9.22 -3.89
CA SER A 554 -8.92 -9.74 -2.58
C SER A 554 -10.19 -10.08 -1.78
N PRO A 555 -10.51 -11.36 -1.58
CA PRO A 555 -11.76 -11.78 -0.93
C PRO A 555 -11.85 -11.34 0.54
N TYR A 556 -10.72 -11.06 1.17
CA TYR A 556 -10.66 -10.65 2.58
C TYR A 556 -10.50 -9.13 2.77
N ARG A 557 -10.40 -8.36 1.66
CA ARG A 557 -10.20 -6.91 1.71
C ARG A 557 -11.02 -6.19 0.65
N GLU A 558 -10.48 -5.92 -0.55
CA GLU A 558 -11.09 -5.04 -1.57
C GLU A 558 -12.35 -5.61 -2.21
N THR A 559 -12.46 -6.93 -2.32
CA THR A 559 -13.65 -7.60 -2.84
C THR A 559 -14.49 -8.29 -1.76
N SER A 560 -14.25 -7.98 -0.48
CA SER A 560 -14.98 -8.57 0.65
C SER A 560 -16.45 -8.19 0.72
N ASN A 561 -16.88 -7.13 0.04
CA ASN A 561 -18.28 -6.74 -0.11
C ASN A 561 -18.92 -7.22 -1.42
N ILE A 562 -18.34 -8.20 -2.09
CA ILE A 562 -18.89 -8.86 -3.29
C ILE A 562 -19.43 -10.22 -2.89
N TYR A 563 -20.74 -10.40 -3.01
CA TYR A 563 -21.46 -11.55 -2.41
C TYR A 563 -22.03 -12.55 -3.44
N ASP A 564 -21.70 -12.41 -4.72
CA ASP A 564 -22.17 -13.31 -5.78
C ASP A 564 -21.30 -14.58 -5.95
N GLY A 565 -20.29 -14.76 -5.12
CA GLY A 565 -19.33 -15.86 -5.17
C GLY A 565 -18.06 -15.55 -5.97
N SER A 566 -18.02 -14.45 -6.71
CA SER A 566 -16.90 -14.09 -7.56
C SER A 566 -15.80 -13.28 -6.85
N ALA A 567 -15.92 -13.06 -5.53
CA ALA A 567 -14.88 -12.40 -4.72
C ALA A 567 -13.50 -13.10 -4.80
N PHE A 568 -13.50 -14.39 -5.17
CA PHE A 568 -12.29 -15.22 -5.28
C PHE A 568 -11.71 -15.29 -6.70
N THR A 569 -12.24 -14.54 -7.66
CA THR A 569 -11.71 -14.45 -9.03
C THR A 569 -10.84 -13.20 -9.19
N ALA A 570 -9.85 -13.26 -10.10
CA ALA A 570 -8.90 -12.17 -10.31
C ALA A 570 -9.09 -11.46 -11.67
N ASP A 571 -10.23 -11.66 -12.31
CA ASP A 571 -10.48 -11.10 -13.66
C ASP A 571 -10.47 -9.58 -13.67
N MET A 572 -11.01 -8.93 -12.62
CA MET A 572 -11.05 -7.48 -12.54
C MET A 572 -9.63 -6.88 -12.53
N ALA A 573 -8.74 -7.32 -11.65
CA ALA A 573 -7.38 -6.80 -11.54
C ALA A 573 -6.57 -7.02 -12.82
N VAL A 574 -6.70 -8.20 -13.45
CA VAL A 574 -6.01 -8.52 -14.71
C VAL A 574 -6.54 -7.64 -15.86
N GLN A 575 -7.87 -7.56 -16.03
CA GLN A 575 -8.49 -6.73 -17.08
C GLN A 575 -8.20 -5.24 -16.88
N ASN A 576 -8.16 -4.78 -15.62
CA ASN A 576 -7.84 -3.40 -15.29
C ASN A 576 -6.45 -3.02 -15.83
N VAL A 577 -5.41 -3.79 -15.52
CA VAL A 577 -4.03 -3.54 -15.98
C VAL A 577 -3.91 -3.64 -17.51
N ILE A 578 -4.59 -4.60 -18.14
CA ILE A 578 -4.62 -4.73 -19.60
C ILE A 578 -5.21 -3.46 -20.22
N GLY A 579 -6.34 -3.01 -19.71
CA GLY A 579 -7.03 -1.83 -20.24
C GLY A 579 -6.26 -0.52 -20.01
N ASP A 580 -5.61 -0.37 -18.86
CA ASP A 580 -4.72 0.78 -18.59
C ASP A 580 -3.54 0.81 -19.56
N SER A 581 -3.00 -0.39 -19.89
CA SER A 581 -1.81 -0.50 -20.76
C SER A 581 -2.01 0.08 -22.14
N PHE A 582 -3.17 -0.07 -22.77
CA PHE A 582 -3.41 0.45 -24.12
C PHE A 582 -4.20 1.77 -24.16
N ARG A 583 -4.45 2.39 -22.98
CA ARG A 583 -5.09 3.71 -22.88
C ARG A 583 -4.14 4.82 -22.39
N GLY A 584 -2.84 4.56 -22.39
CA GLY A 584 -1.83 5.61 -22.15
C GLY A 584 -1.24 5.66 -20.75
N ALA A 585 -1.39 4.60 -19.94
CA ALA A 585 -0.58 4.48 -18.73
C ALA A 585 0.91 4.52 -19.06
N THR A 586 1.68 5.33 -18.33
CA THR A 586 3.13 5.43 -18.55
C THR A 586 3.86 4.18 -18.09
N TRP A 587 3.41 3.56 -17.00
CA TRP A 587 3.80 2.20 -16.61
C TRP A 587 2.64 1.50 -15.91
N VAL A 588 2.66 0.19 -15.97
CA VAL A 588 1.67 -0.68 -15.32
C VAL A 588 2.36 -1.78 -14.54
N SER A 589 1.65 -2.28 -13.55
CA SER A 589 2.13 -3.40 -12.73
C SER A 589 1.00 -4.35 -12.35
N LEU A 590 1.34 -5.64 -12.28
CA LEU A 590 0.44 -6.70 -11.80
C LEU A 590 1.20 -7.57 -10.79
N HIS A 591 0.59 -7.78 -9.63
CA HIS A 591 1.22 -8.51 -8.53
C HIS A 591 0.32 -9.64 -8.01
N ASN A 592 0.93 -10.75 -7.66
CA ASN A 592 0.36 -11.70 -6.71
C ASN A 592 0.96 -11.37 -5.33
N GLY A 593 0.08 -11.12 -4.38
CA GLY A 593 0.47 -10.67 -3.05
C GLY A 593 0.08 -9.21 -2.79
N GLY A 594 -0.27 -8.91 -1.56
CA GLY A 594 -0.72 -7.60 -1.11
C GLY A 594 -0.92 -7.56 0.39
N GLY A 595 -1.79 -6.68 0.88
CA GLY A 595 -2.04 -6.49 2.30
C GLY A 595 -2.50 -7.73 3.06
N VAL A 596 -3.10 -8.72 2.39
CA VAL A 596 -3.57 -9.99 2.99
C VAL A 596 -2.63 -11.18 2.74
N GLY A 597 -1.52 -10.96 2.07
CA GLY A 597 -0.46 -11.98 1.90
C GLY A 597 -0.31 -12.51 0.48
N TRP A 598 0.71 -13.34 0.31
CA TRP A 598 1.00 -14.02 -0.93
C TRP A 598 -0.06 -15.09 -1.19
N GLY A 599 -0.50 -15.23 -2.46
CA GLY A 599 -1.54 -16.17 -2.85
C GLY A 599 -2.96 -15.78 -2.46
N GLU A 600 -3.14 -14.73 -1.68
CA GLU A 600 -4.44 -14.30 -1.17
C GLU A 600 -5.04 -13.13 -1.98
N VAL A 601 -4.26 -12.55 -2.89
CA VAL A 601 -4.65 -11.33 -3.62
C VAL A 601 -3.92 -11.19 -4.94
N ILE A 602 -4.64 -10.76 -5.97
CA ILE A 602 -4.07 -10.25 -7.22
C ILE A 602 -4.41 -8.76 -7.30
N ASN A 603 -3.40 -7.95 -7.54
CA ASN A 603 -3.59 -6.50 -7.62
C ASN A 603 -2.75 -5.88 -8.72
N GLY A 604 -3.20 -4.76 -9.23
CA GLY A 604 -2.53 -3.98 -10.24
C GLY A 604 -2.68 -2.49 -10.05
N GLY A 605 -1.80 -1.76 -10.68
CA GLY A 605 -1.81 -0.32 -10.68
C GLY A 605 -1.01 0.26 -11.82
N PHE A 606 -1.05 1.58 -11.90
CA PHE A 606 -0.38 2.35 -12.94
C PHE A 606 0.31 3.58 -12.37
N GLY A 607 1.21 4.14 -13.16
CA GLY A 607 1.62 5.53 -13.10
C GLY A 607 1.43 6.19 -14.45
N MET A 608 0.99 7.45 -14.45
CA MET A 608 0.78 8.25 -15.65
C MET A 608 1.52 9.57 -15.51
N VAL A 609 2.44 9.84 -16.41
CA VAL A 609 3.13 11.15 -16.49
C VAL A 609 2.31 12.06 -17.38
N ILE A 610 1.87 13.19 -16.84
CA ILE A 610 1.25 14.27 -17.60
C ILE A 610 2.25 15.42 -17.75
N ASP A 611 2.42 15.94 -18.95
CA ASP A 611 3.52 16.84 -19.32
C ASP A 611 3.08 18.11 -20.06
N GLY A 612 1.78 18.41 -20.05
CA GLY A 612 1.18 19.55 -20.73
C GLY A 612 0.76 19.28 -22.18
N SER A 613 1.01 18.09 -22.73
CA SER A 613 0.69 17.75 -24.12
C SER A 613 -0.82 17.42 -24.31
N GLU A 614 -1.27 17.48 -25.56
CA GLU A 614 -2.59 17.04 -25.99
C GLU A 614 -2.73 15.51 -25.90
N ASP A 615 -1.64 14.76 -26.13
CA ASP A 615 -1.63 13.31 -25.91
C ASP A 615 -1.94 12.97 -24.43
N ALA A 616 -1.41 13.77 -23.49
CA ALA A 616 -1.74 13.59 -22.06
C ALA A 616 -3.23 13.86 -21.77
N ASP A 617 -3.85 14.87 -22.37
CA ASP A 617 -5.32 15.12 -22.23
C ASP A 617 -6.14 13.91 -22.71
N ARG A 618 -5.77 13.32 -23.85
CA ARG A 618 -6.42 12.12 -24.39
C ARG A 618 -6.25 10.92 -23.44
N HIS A 619 -5.03 10.64 -23.02
CA HIS A 619 -4.71 9.53 -22.10
C HIS A 619 -5.44 9.66 -20.77
N ILE A 620 -5.48 10.87 -20.18
CA ILE A 620 -6.24 11.16 -18.96
C ILE A 620 -7.71 10.74 -19.15
N SER A 621 -8.33 11.23 -20.23
CA SER A 621 -9.76 11.02 -20.47
C SER A 621 -10.10 9.57 -20.73
N GLU A 622 -9.30 8.84 -21.51
CA GLU A 622 -9.56 7.45 -21.87
C GLU A 622 -9.23 6.48 -20.74
N MET A 623 -8.07 6.67 -20.10
CA MET A 623 -7.57 5.70 -19.13
C MET A 623 -8.28 5.83 -17.78
N LEU A 624 -8.48 7.04 -17.25
CA LEU A 624 -9.16 7.20 -15.96
C LEU A 624 -10.65 6.83 -16.04
N LEU A 625 -11.30 7.00 -17.21
CA LEU A 625 -12.63 6.48 -17.44
C LEU A 625 -12.67 4.96 -17.30
N TRP A 626 -11.74 4.28 -17.94
CA TRP A 626 -11.63 2.82 -17.85
C TRP A 626 -11.27 2.34 -16.46
N ASP A 627 -10.22 2.89 -15.88
CA ASP A 627 -9.63 2.43 -14.60
C ASP A 627 -10.68 2.41 -13.48
N VAL A 628 -11.53 3.43 -13.39
CA VAL A 628 -12.59 3.49 -12.36
C VAL A 628 -13.79 2.63 -12.75
N ASN A 629 -14.30 2.78 -13.98
CA ASN A 629 -15.57 2.16 -14.36
C ASN A 629 -15.49 0.65 -14.58
N ASN A 630 -14.32 0.09 -14.83
CA ASN A 630 -14.11 -1.36 -14.81
C ASN A 630 -14.53 -1.97 -13.47
N GLY A 631 -14.10 -1.39 -12.36
CA GLY A 631 -14.48 -1.85 -11.02
C GLY A 631 -15.94 -1.58 -10.66
N ILE A 632 -16.48 -0.42 -11.03
CA ILE A 632 -17.89 -0.12 -10.80
C ILE A 632 -18.78 -1.12 -11.57
N ALA A 633 -18.47 -1.41 -12.84
CA ALA A 633 -19.18 -2.39 -13.65
C ALA A 633 -19.12 -3.79 -12.99
N ARG A 634 -17.98 -4.22 -12.50
CA ARG A 634 -17.78 -5.47 -11.79
C ARG A 634 -18.63 -5.56 -10.51
N ARG A 635 -18.66 -4.48 -9.70
CA ARG A 635 -19.46 -4.39 -8.47
C ARG A 635 -20.95 -4.31 -8.79
N SER A 636 -21.33 -3.60 -9.84
CA SER A 636 -22.69 -3.53 -10.35
C SER A 636 -23.20 -4.92 -10.77
N TRP A 637 -22.39 -5.69 -11.51
CA TRP A 637 -22.75 -7.07 -11.90
C TRP A 637 -22.96 -8.00 -10.71
N ALA A 638 -22.22 -7.76 -9.62
CA ALA A 638 -22.40 -8.45 -8.35
C ALA A 638 -23.64 -8.00 -7.55
N ARG A 639 -24.44 -7.10 -8.09
CA ARG A 639 -25.68 -6.56 -7.50
C ARG A 639 -25.46 -5.56 -6.35
N ASN A 640 -24.26 -4.96 -6.25
CA ASN A 640 -24.05 -3.88 -5.29
C ASN A 640 -24.87 -2.64 -5.72
N GLU A 641 -25.86 -2.23 -4.92
CA GLU A 641 -26.87 -1.23 -5.31
C GLU A 641 -26.24 0.13 -5.66
N ALA A 642 -25.28 0.61 -4.85
CA ALA A 642 -24.60 1.87 -5.12
C ALA A 642 -23.83 1.83 -6.45
N ALA A 643 -23.21 0.69 -6.78
CA ALA A 643 -22.49 0.50 -8.04
C ALA A 643 -23.44 0.47 -9.25
N VAL A 644 -24.63 -0.12 -9.11
CA VAL A 644 -25.66 -0.06 -10.16
C VAL A 644 -26.09 1.39 -10.41
N LYS A 645 -26.27 2.19 -9.36
CA LYS A 645 -26.61 3.63 -9.51
C LYS A 645 -25.46 4.41 -10.14
N ALA A 646 -24.23 4.17 -9.70
CA ALA A 646 -23.05 4.85 -10.20
C ALA A 646 -22.81 4.58 -11.69
N ILE A 647 -22.87 3.31 -12.11
CA ILE A 647 -22.61 2.95 -13.51
C ILE A 647 -23.71 3.44 -14.46
N ARG A 648 -24.96 3.52 -13.98
CA ARG A 648 -26.06 4.12 -14.78
C ARG A 648 -25.79 5.60 -15.05
N ARG A 649 -25.40 6.37 -14.03
CA ARG A 649 -25.02 7.79 -14.22
C ARG A 649 -23.88 7.95 -15.21
N GLU A 650 -22.88 7.07 -15.15
CA GLU A 650 -21.75 7.14 -16.06
C GLU A 650 -22.14 6.79 -17.50
N MET A 651 -23.01 5.80 -17.72
CA MET A 651 -23.55 5.50 -19.06
C MET A 651 -24.36 6.67 -19.65
N GLU A 652 -25.06 7.47 -18.83
CA GLU A 652 -25.75 8.67 -19.27
C GLU A 652 -24.77 9.79 -19.70
N ARG A 653 -23.64 9.90 -19.04
CA ARG A 653 -22.57 10.89 -19.32
C ARG A 653 -21.68 10.49 -20.48
N THR A 654 -21.48 9.19 -20.68
CA THR A 654 -20.52 8.63 -21.64
C THR A 654 -21.26 7.76 -22.66
N PRO A 655 -21.68 8.31 -23.82
CA PRO A 655 -22.56 7.62 -24.77
C PRO A 655 -22.04 6.28 -25.33
N LEU A 656 -20.68 6.10 -25.35
CA LEU A 656 -20.07 4.84 -25.82
C LEU A 656 -19.90 3.80 -24.71
N LEU A 657 -20.17 4.15 -23.45
CA LEU A 657 -20.14 3.22 -22.34
C LEU A 657 -21.48 2.46 -22.27
N GLN A 658 -21.41 1.16 -22.46
CA GLN A 658 -22.56 0.26 -22.35
C GLN A 658 -22.20 -0.89 -21.43
N VAL A 659 -22.80 -0.93 -20.26
CA VAL A 659 -22.55 -1.95 -19.24
C VAL A 659 -23.80 -2.81 -19.06
N THR A 660 -23.61 -4.12 -19.03
CA THR A 660 -24.69 -5.06 -18.72
C THR A 660 -25.06 -4.94 -17.24
N LEU A 661 -26.34 -4.65 -16.99
CA LEU A 661 -26.87 -4.53 -15.63
C LEU A 661 -27.53 -5.85 -15.19
N PRO A 662 -27.42 -6.22 -13.89
CA PRO A 662 -28.06 -7.41 -13.38
C PRO A 662 -29.61 -7.21 -13.28
N ASN A 663 -30.33 -8.28 -13.48
CA ASN A 663 -31.74 -8.39 -13.07
C ASN A 663 -31.81 -9.11 -11.72
N GLU A 664 -32.72 -8.68 -10.88
CA GLU A 664 -32.97 -9.35 -9.61
C GLU A 664 -33.90 -10.54 -9.80
N ALA A 665 -33.63 -11.62 -9.10
CA ALA A 665 -34.51 -12.79 -9.08
C ALA A 665 -35.32 -12.83 -7.78
N ASP A 666 -36.61 -13.25 -7.89
CA ASP A 666 -37.45 -13.43 -6.72
C ASP A 666 -36.97 -14.62 -5.88
N ASN A 667 -36.59 -14.33 -4.63
CA ASN A 667 -36.13 -15.33 -3.70
C ASN A 667 -37.14 -16.45 -3.39
N SER A 668 -38.42 -16.16 -3.44
CA SER A 668 -39.46 -17.15 -3.22
C SER A 668 -39.59 -18.12 -4.41
N LEU A 669 -39.38 -17.62 -5.62
CA LEU A 669 -39.32 -18.44 -6.85
C LEU A 669 -38.11 -19.39 -6.81
N ILE A 670 -36.93 -18.86 -6.41
CA ILE A 670 -35.69 -19.66 -6.28
C ILE A 670 -35.89 -20.79 -5.27
N LYS A 671 -36.43 -20.49 -4.07
CA LYS A 671 -36.70 -21.49 -3.06
C LYS A 671 -37.64 -22.59 -3.55
N LYS A 672 -38.76 -22.22 -4.19
CA LYS A 672 -39.69 -23.17 -4.76
C LYS A 672 -39.04 -24.06 -5.83
N ALA A 673 -38.21 -23.47 -6.69
CA ALA A 673 -37.51 -24.23 -7.73
C ALA A 673 -36.50 -25.26 -7.14
N LEU A 674 -35.87 -24.94 -6.02
CA LEU A 674 -34.93 -25.88 -5.33
C LEU A 674 -35.68 -26.93 -4.51
N GLU A 675 -36.90 -26.68 -4.05
CA GLU A 675 -37.73 -27.61 -3.31
C GLU A 675 -38.40 -28.65 -4.19
N HIS A 676 -38.66 -28.35 -5.48
CA HIS A 676 -39.19 -29.32 -6.46
C HIS A 676 -38.11 -30.37 -6.76
N LYS A 677 -38.20 -31.51 -6.12
CA LYS A 677 -37.59 -32.76 -6.57
C LYS A 677 -38.54 -33.40 -7.58
N ASP A 678 -38.15 -33.51 -8.86
CA ASP A 678 -38.86 -34.29 -9.86
C ASP A 678 -39.04 -35.74 -9.42
#